data_b0e1d85aa3a4cef86a7ad9090c288aa0
#
_entry.id   b0e1d85aa3a4cef86a7ad9090c288aa0
#
_cell.length_a   1.000
_cell.length_b   1.000
_cell.length_c   1.000
_cell.angle_alpha   90.00
_cell.angle_beta   90.00
_cell.angle_gamma   90.00
#
_symmetry.space_group_name_H-M   'P 1'
#
loop_
_entity.id
_entity.type
_entity.pdbx_description
1 polymer ?
#
loop_
_entity_poly.entity_id
_entity_poly.type
_entity_poly.pdbx_seq_one_letter_code
_entity_poly.pdbx_strand_id
1 'polypeptide(L)'
;MLEALLSAGFLRKALGAMARDLGKHRGHPPKTRDAAAAGADLPHGNDEPVAASALPAPASVTPSMAQFLEIKAAHPDCLLFYRMGDFYELFFDDAIAAAQALGIVLTKRGKHLGNDIPMCGVPVHRADEYLQRLIRHGFRVAVCEQLEDPLAARKRGSKAVVHRAVVRLVTPGTLTEDSLLDAKVRNYLTAVFDGPSSAAHQCQQLALASLDISTGEFEVGEVPAADLPGEIVRLAPSEVIAADRLLANANVRQWISTAGATATPVAGPSFDSLAGQRLLKARLGVADLQAFGAFSRGELAAIGALLKYVELTQIGKAPCLRPPRRATPANRLVIDAASRASLELLRSLSGDRDWSLLHAIDRTVTGAGARELAARLSAPLRDAAAIAARLDTVGFLFDNETLRGDLRGALRAAPDVARARSRLALQRGGPRDLSAVRDGLATASRCARLLGERAGGIGLPDGLAGLHQRLAQSSGELADLLTRALVDDPGHHRRDGGFVRSGFRPDLDAARTLRDDSRKVMAELEAKYLEETAIKSLKVRHNNILGFYVEVPAAQAKPLLSGPLALIFRHRQTMAGALRFATEELVATESRIVTSADRALALEQEVFAELAAAVARHGQALGEVAAALGELDCEAGLAEVAAEQDYVRPLLDDGPTFEIRGGRHAVVEQALKAANCGAFIANDCVLAAVHPQSPKDSDEVSRARLWLVTGPNMAGKSTFLRQNALIAVLAQMGSFVPARSAAIGIVDRLFSRVGAADDLARGRSTFMVEMVETAAILNQATDRSLVILDEIGRGTATFDGLSIAWAVVEHLHEVNRCRALFATHYHELTALADRMAEVANVTMEVREWRDEIVFLHRVKRGAADRSYGIQVGKLAGLPKAVTMRAAEVLTLLEKTQGKAPDGEALLADLPLFAAARPASAMPAAHPPSPVEEALATISPDELTPKAALEALYRLKELAGSNK
;
A
#
# COMPACT_ATOMS: atom_id res chain seq x y z
N MET A 1 18.17 15.45 19.04
CA MET A 1 16.96 14.58 18.85
C MET A 1 17.34 13.19 18.38
N LEU A 2 18.19 13.03 17.35
CA LEU A 2 18.73 11.71 16.97
C LEU A 2 19.58 11.07 18.09
N GLU A 3 20.38 11.87 18.84
CA GLU A 3 21.17 11.37 19.99
C GLU A 3 20.31 10.96 21.18
N ALA A 4 19.19 11.63 21.44
CA ALA A 4 18.24 11.20 22.47
C ALA A 4 17.57 9.86 22.11
N LEU A 5 17.33 9.60 20.82
CA LEU A 5 16.84 8.32 20.30
C LEU A 5 17.95 7.25 20.27
N LEU A 6 19.20 7.65 20.06
CA LEU A 6 20.36 6.75 20.08
C LEU A 6 20.77 6.36 21.52
N SER A 7 20.64 7.28 22.49
CA SER A 7 20.93 7.01 23.91
C SER A 7 19.85 6.19 24.62
N ALA A 8 18.63 6.16 24.13
CA ALA A 8 17.50 5.44 24.72
C ALA A 8 17.50 3.91 24.50
N GLY A 9 18.58 3.31 24.04
CA GLY A 9 18.72 1.84 23.96
C GLY A 9 17.86 1.14 22.90
N PHE A 10 17.12 1.88 22.08
CA PHE A 10 16.18 1.32 21.09
C PHE A 10 16.90 0.67 19.89
N LEU A 11 17.98 1.29 19.41
CA LEU A 11 18.81 0.69 18.35
C LEU A 11 19.59 -0.54 18.81
N ARG A 12 19.97 -0.62 20.08
CA ARG A 12 20.59 -1.85 20.64
C ARG A 12 19.62 -3.02 20.73
N LYS A 13 18.33 -2.79 20.93
CA LYS A 13 17.33 -3.86 20.92
C LYS A 13 16.98 -4.33 19.49
N ALA A 14 16.90 -3.42 18.53
CA ALA A 14 16.66 -3.76 17.13
C ALA A 14 17.84 -4.49 16.49
N LEU A 15 19.05 -4.03 16.72
CA LEU A 15 20.28 -4.72 16.28
C LEU A 15 20.52 -6.05 17.02
N GLY A 16 20.12 -6.16 18.28
CA GLY A 16 20.19 -7.40 19.05
C GLY A 16 19.14 -8.45 18.63
N ALA A 17 18.03 -8.05 18.02
CA ALA A 17 17.05 -8.95 17.45
C ALA A 17 17.50 -9.45 16.05
N MET A 18 18.05 -8.58 15.20
CA MET A 18 18.62 -8.97 13.91
C MET A 18 19.87 -9.87 14.04
N ALA A 19 20.71 -9.65 15.05
CA ALA A 19 21.88 -10.48 15.28
C ALA A 19 21.57 -11.89 15.82
N ARG A 20 20.39 -12.14 16.39
CA ARG A 20 19.98 -13.46 16.88
C ARG A 20 19.38 -14.35 15.80
N ASP A 21 18.86 -13.78 14.72
CA ASP A 21 18.32 -14.55 13.58
C ASP A 21 19.39 -14.96 12.55
N LEU A 22 20.51 -14.24 12.49
CA LEU A 22 21.63 -14.55 11.60
C LEU A 22 22.58 -15.64 12.13
N GLY A 23 22.37 -16.15 13.35
CA GLY A 23 23.25 -17.12 14.04
C GLY A 23 22.92 -18.59 13.84
N LYS A 24 21.84 -18.97 13.12
CA LYS A 24 21.36 -20.37 13.09
C LYS A 24 21.54 -21.13 11.78
N HIS A 25 22.16 -20.56 10.75
CA HIS A 25 22.47 -21.29 9.53
C HIS A 25 23.95 -21.12 9.12
N ARG A 26 24.85 -21.82 9.80
CA ARG A 26 26.20 -22.12 9.27
C ARG A 26 26.21 -23.59 8.82
N GLY A 27 25.93 -23.80 7.54
CA GLY A 27 26.24 -25.02 6.81
C GLY A 27 27.43 -24.76 5.89
N HIS A 28 28.38 -25.70 5.83
CA HIS A 28 29.66 -25.60 5.15
C HIS A 28 29.54 -25.33 3.64
N PRO A 29 30.50 -24.58 3.03
CA PRO A 29 30.54 -24.38 1.58
C PRO A 29 31.24 -25.56 0.89
N PRO A 30 30.78 -25.96 -0.32
CA PRO A 30 31.52 -26.88 -1.16
C PRO A 30 32.60 -26.14 -1.96
N LYS A 31 33.71 -26.82 -2.15
CA LYS A 31 34.97 -26.39 -2.80
C LYS A 31 34.75 -25.98 -4.25
N THR A 32 35.26 -24.83 -4.61
CA THR A 32 35.43 -24.34 -5.98
C THR A 32 36.53 -25.16 -6.70
N ARG A 33 36.26 -25.54 -7.94
CA ARG A 33 37.26 -25.93 -8.94
C ARG A 33 37.31 -24.87 -10.02
N ASP A 34 38.53 -24.42 -10.28
CA ASP A 34 38.89 -23.47 -11.33
C ASP A 34 38.49 -23.95 -12.72
N ALA A 35 38.00 -23.03 -13.54
CA ALA A 35 38.12 -23.16 -15.02
C ALA A 35 38.24 -21.76 -15.63
N ALA A 36 39.29 -21.63 -16.43
CA ALA A 36 39.86 -20.46 -17.02
C ALA A 36 39.00 -19.79 -18.11
N ALA A 37 39.33 -18.54 -18.34
CA ALA A 37 38.83 -17.63 -19.36
C ALA A 37 38.97 -18.18 -20.81
N ALA A 38 37.94 -17.92 -21.62
CA ALA A 38 38.06 -17.74 -23.07
C ALA A 38 37.01 -16.72 -23.50
N GLY A 39 37.51 -15.56 -23.98
CA GLY A 39 36.69 -14.57 -24.67
C GLY A 39 36.27 -15.07 -26.05
N ALA A 40 35.10 -14.67 -26.50
CA ALA A 40 34.72 -14.73 -27.91
C ALA A 40 33.67 -13.65 -28.21
N ASP A 41 33.91 -12.96 -29.29
CA ASP A 41 33.22 -11.86 -29.92
C ASP A 41 31.72 -12.08 -30.13
N LEU A 42 30.97 -10.97 -30.01
CA LEU A 42 29.57 -10.86 -30.45
C LEU A 42 29.53 -10.50 -31.93
N PRO A 43 28.76 -11.18 -32.80
CA PRO A 43 28.34 -10.61 -34.07
C PRO A 43 26.95 -9.98 -33.95
N HIS A 44 26.83 -8.77 -34.49
CA HIS A 44 25.56 -8.11 -34.83
C HIS A 44 24.81 -8.95 -35.89
N GLY A 45 23.52 -9.19 -35.65
CA GLY A 45 22.65 -9.85 -36.61
C GLY A 45 21.19 -9.51 -36.39
N ASN A 46 20.67 -8.74 -37.31
CA ASN A 46 19.30 -8.47 -37.77
C ASN A 46 18.11 -9.05 -37.02
N ASP A 47 17.25 -8.13 -36.58
CA ASP A 47 15.87 -8.39 -36.17
C ASP A 47 15.04 -8.92 -37.38
N GLU A 48 14.66 -10.18 -37.33
CA GLU A 48 13.48 -10.70 -37.99
C GLU A 48 12.49 -11.21 -36.91
N PRO A 49 11.17 -10.99 -37.07
CA PRO A 49 10.19 -11.40 -36.06
C PRO A 49 10.11 -12.92 -36.03
N VAL A 50 10.40 -13.50 -34.86
CA VAL A 50 10.22 -14.93 -34.62
C VAL A 50 8.73 -15.24 -34.74
N ALA A 51 8.37 -15.93 -35.80
CA ALA A 51 7.05 -16.50 -36.02
C ALA A 51 6.68 -17.41 -34.83
N ALA A 52 5.48 -17.21 -34.30
CA ALA A 52 4.89 -18.05 -33.27
C ALA A 52 5.02 -19.53 -33.70
N SER A 53 5.85 -20.27 -32.99
CA SER A 53 6.02 -21.73 -33.18
C SER A 53 4.66 -22.39 -32.96
N ALA A 54 4.08 -22.91 -34.01
CA ALA A 54 2.87 -23.73 -33.99
C ALA A 54 3.13 -24.96 -33.10
N LEU A 55 2.31 -25.12 -32.08
CA LEU A 55 2.31 -26.27 -31.21
C LEU A 55 2.09 -27.56 -32.04
N PRO A 56 2.87 -28.63 -31.82
CA PRO A 56 2.70 -29.88 -32.58
C PRO A 56 1.40 -30.61 -32.24
N ALA A 57 0.88 -31.32 -33.21
CA ALA A 57 -0.41 -32.02 -33.16
C ALA A 57 -0.62 -32.96 -31.97
N PRO A 58 -1.86 -33.15 -31.45
CA PRO A 58 -2.18 -33.73 -30.13
C PRO A 58 -2.04 -35.24 -30.01
N ALA A 59 -1.37 -35.96 -30.91
CA ALA A 59 -1.40 -37.40 -30.97
C ALA A 59 -0.50 -38.14 -29.95
N SER A 60 0.33 -37.46 -29.16
CA SER A 60 1.26 -38.07 -28.18
C SER A 60 1.05 -37.69 -26.72
N VAL A 61 0.00 -36.94 -26.40
CA VAL A 61 -0.23 -36.40 -25.07
C VAL A 61 -1.34 -37.13 -24.36
N THR A 62 -1.21 -37.38 -23.04
CA THR A 62 -2.32 -37.95 -22.27
C THR A 62 -3.54 -37.01 -22.27
N PRO A 63 -4.78 -37.54 -22.27
CA PRO A 63 -5.97 -36.67 -22.32
C PRO A 63 -6.02 -35.58 -21.24
N SER A 64 -5.50 -35.82 -20.05
CA SER A 64 -5.41 -34.83 -18.96
C SER A 64 -4.40 -33.72 -19.27
N MET A 65 -3.26 -34.06 -19.88
CA MET A 65 -2.25 -33.08 -20.27
C MET A 65 -2.70 -32.28 -21.52
N ALA A 66 -3.47 -32.88 -22.42
CA ALA A 66 -4.08 -32.18 -23.55
C ALA A 66 -5.03 -31.09 -23.04
N GLN A 67 -5.90 -31.39 -22.07
CA GLN A 67 -6.78 -30.42 -21.41
C GLN A 67 -5.98 -29.30 -20.71
N PHE A 68 -4.86 -29.64 -20.02
CA PHE A 68 -3.98 -28.65 -19.40
C PHE A 68 -3.41 -27.68 -20.45
N LEU A 69 -2.86 -28.21 -21.53
CA LEU A 69 -2.25 -27.40 -22.59
C LEU A 69 -3.27 -26.48 -23.29
N GLU A 70 -4.48 -26.98 -23.53
CA GLU A 70 -5.57 -26.18 -24.09
C GLU A 70 -5.95 -25.01 -23.17
N ILE A 71 -6.10 -25.26 -21.86
CA ILE A 71 -6.40 -24.21 -20.87
C ILE A 71 -5.24 -23.24 -20.74
N LYS A 72 -3.99 -23.73 -20.73
CA LYS A 72 -2.81 -22.86 -20.66
C LYS A 72 -2.67 -21.98 -21.90
N ALA A 73 -2.96 -22.49 -23.08
CA ALA A 73 -2.94 -21.71 -24.33
C ALA A 73 -3.96 -20.58 -24.34
N ALA A 74 -5.09 -20.74 -23.64
CA ALA A 74 -6.09 -19.67 -23.44
C ALA A 74 -5.63 -18.60 -22.43
N HIS A 75 -4.66 -18.90 -21.56
CA HIS A 75 -4.17 -18.02 -20.50
C HIS A 75 -2.62 -18.02 -20.44
N PRO A 76 -1.93 -17.62 -21.50
CA PRO A 76 -0.47 -17.76 -21.63
C PRO A 76 0.29 -16.97 -20.55
N ASP A 77 -0.19 -15.78 -20.18
CA ASP A 77 0.44 -14.84 -19.26
C ASP A 77 0.15 -15.13 -17.77
N CYS A 78 -0.58 -16.20 -17.46
CA CYS A 78 -0.94 -16.54 -16.09
C CYS A 78 -0.27 -17.85 -15.67
N LEU A 79 0.19 -17.96 -14.43
CA LEU A 79 0.51 -19.22 -13.81
C LEU A 79 -0.79 -20.03 -13.63
N LEU A 80 -0.83 -21.27 -14.13
CA LEU A 80 -2.03 -22.08 -14.09
C LEU A 80 -2.06 -22.99 -12.86
N PHE A 81 -2.90 -22.65 -11.88
CA PHE A 81 -3.25 -23.52 -10.74
C PHE A 81 -4.25 -24.58 -11.21
N TYR A 82 -3.74 -25.72 -11.64
CA TYR A 82 -4.55 -26.79 -12.21
C TYR A 82 -4.95 -27.81 -11.15
N ARG A 83 -6.26 -27.87 -10.82
CA ARG A 83 -6.77 -28.74 -9.76
C ARG A 83 -6.60 -30.22 -10.07
N MET A 84 -5.84 -30.95 -9.23
CA MET A 84 -5.64 -32.38 -9.29
C MET A 84 -5.87 -32.99 -7.90
N GLY A 85 -7.12 -33.40 -7.64
CA GLY A 85 -7.52 -33.88 -6.31
C GLY A 85 -7.37 -32.83 -5.22
N ASP A 86 -6.52 -33.06 -4.23
CA ASP A 86 -6.29 -32.16 -3.10
C ASP A 86 -5.14 -31.17 -3.33
N PHE A 87 -4.60 -31.10 -4.56
CA PHE A 87 -3.53 -30.19 -4.93
C PHE A 87 -3.92 -29.34 -6.14
N TYR A 88 -3.35 -28.11 -6.18
CA TYR A 88 -3.15 -27.39 -7.43
C TYR A 88 -1.75 -27.71 -7.94
N GLU A 89 -1.67 -28.31 -9.10
CA GLU A 89 -0.40 -28.65 -9.76
C GLU A 89 -0.10 -27.66 -10.86
N LEU A 90 1.18 -27.27 -10.96
CA LEU A 90 1.71 -26.42 -12.02
C LEU A 90 2.71 -27.24 -12.82
N PHE A 91 2.79 -26.99 -14.12
CA PHE A 91 3.65 -27.74 -15.05
C PHE A 91 4.49 -26.80 -15.90
N PHE A 92 5.55 -27.34 -16.49
CA PHE A 92 6.46 -26.65 -17.41
C PHE A 92 7.06 -25.38 -16.79
N ASP A 93 7.12 -24.27 -17.55
CA ASP A 93 7.69 -23.01 -17.12
C ASP A 93 6.95 -22.40 -15.91
N ASP A 94 5.64 -22.63 -15.80
CA ASP A 94 4.85 -22.21 -14.65
C ASP A 94 5.35 -22.88 -13.36
N ALA A 95 5.72 -24.17 -13.43
CA ALA A 95 6.26 -24.88 -12.29
C ALA A 95 7.63 -24.34 -11.86
N ILE A 96 8.49 -24.01 -12.83
CA ILE A 96 9.82 -23.45 -12.57
C ILE A 96 9.70 -22.09 -11.90
N ALA A 97 8.90 -21.19 -12.49
CA ALA A 97 8.67 -19.84 -11.97
C ALA A 97 8.04 -19.86 -10.58
N ALA A 98 7.00 -20.68 -10.38
CA ALA A 98 6.32 -20.81 -9.08
C ALA A 98 7.22 -21.44 -8.03
N ALA A 99 7.98 -22.50 -8.35
CA ALA A 99 8.89 -23.14 -7.42
C ALA A 99 9.98 -22.16 -6.92
N GLN A 100 10.52 -21.35 -7.82
CA GLN A 100 11.50 -20.32 -7.49
C GLN A 100 10.90 -19.22 -6.59
N ALA A 101 9.73 -18.70 -6.95
CA ALA A 101 9.07 -17.61 -6.19
C ALA A 101 8.58 -18.06 -4.81
N LEU A 102 8.12 -19.30 -4.70
CA LEU A 102 7.55 -19.85 -3.48
C LEU A 102 8.59 -20.56 -2.60
N GLY A 103 9.76 -20.91 -3.13
CA GLY A 103 10.75 -21.72 -2.42
C GLY A 103 10.26 -23.15 -2.16
N ILE A 104 9.45 -23.73 -3.08
CA ILE A 104 8.93 -25.10 -2.98
C ILE A 104 9.68 -26.05 -3.91
N VAL A 105 9.58 -27.35 -3.63
CA VAL A 105 10.32 -28.38 -4.37
C VAL A 105 9.78 -28.50 -5.79
N LEU A 106 10.68 -28.41 -6.78
CA LEU A 106 10.39 -28.74 -8.17
C LEU A 106 10.62 -30.24 -8.39
N THR A 107 9.59 -30.92 -8.86
CA THR A 107 9.60 -32.36 -9.15
C THR A 107 9.39 -32.63 -10.64
N LYS A 108 9.28 -33.89 -11.04
CA LYS A 108 9.04 -34.32 -12.42
C LYS A 108 7.84 -35.23 -12.49
N ARG A 109 6.97 -35.05 -13.49
CA ARG A 109 5.78 -35.86 -13.68
C ARG A 109 5.58 -36.26 -15.14
N GLY A 110 6.11 -37.42 -15.49
CA GLY A 110 6.00 -37.98 -16.86
C GLY A 110 6.92 -37.27 -17.86
N LYS A 111 6.68 -37.54 -19.14
CA LYS A 111 7.47 -37.02 -20.25
C LYS A 111 6.55 -36.40 -21.32
N HIS A 112 6.97 -35.30 -21.89
CA HIS A 112 6.36 -34.65 -23.05
C HIS A 112 7.44 -34.44 -24.14
N LEU A 113 7.18 -34.93 -25.35
CA LEU A 113 8.14 -34.92 -26.47
C LEU A 113 9.55 -35.43 -26.09
N GLY A 114 9.63 -36.46 -25.25
CA GLY A 114 10.88 -37.06 -24.79
C GLY A 114 11.54 -36.37 -23.59
N ASN A 115 11.14 -35.17 -23.21
CA ASN A 115 11.67 -34.45 -22.06
C ASN A 115 10.80 -34.65 -20.81
N ASP A 116 11.46 -34.65 -19.65
CA ASP A 116 10.75 -34.68 -18.36
C ASP A 116 9.91 -33.42 -18.18
N ILE A 117 8.67 -33.58 -17.68
CA ILE A 117 7.78 -32.43 -17.38
C ILE A 117 8.09 -31.92 -15.98
N PRO A 118 8.64 -30.69 -15.80
CA PRO A 118 8.78 -30.08 -14.50
C PRO A 118 7.40 -29.87 -13.87
N MET A 119 7.27 -30.14 -12.57
CA MET A 119 6.02 -29.98 -11.83
C MET A 119 6.29 -29.53 -10.40
N CYS A 120 5.46 -28.64 -9.90
CA CYS A 120 5.32 -28.37 -8.47
C CYS A 120 3.84 -28.36 -8.11
N GLY A 121 3.52 -28.48 -6.83
CA GLY A 121 2.13 -28.52 -6.37
C GLY A 121 1.95 -27.87 -5.02
N VAL A 122 0.80 -27.23 -4.83
CA VAL A 122 0.39 -26.62 -3.57
C VAL A 122 -0.89 -27.26 -3.07
N PRO A 123 -1.00 -27.57 -1.77
CA PRO A 123 -2.23 -28.13 -1.21
C PRO A 123 -3.38 -27.13 -1.31
N VAL A 124 -4.56 -27.59 -1.70
CA VAL A 124 -5.75 -26.74 -1.88
C VAL A 124 -6.14 -26.01 -0.60
N HIS A 125 -6.04 -26.66 0.55
CA HIS A 125 -6.38 -26.04 1.84
C HIS A 125 -5.42 -24.94 2.28
N ARG A 126 -4.26 -24.81 1.62
CA ARG A 126 -3.27 -23.73 1.84
C ARG A 126 -3.05 -22.87 0.60
N ALA A 127 -3.89 -23.01 -0.42
CA ALA A 127 -3.70 -22.31 -1.69
C ALA A 127 -3.64 -20.78 -1.53
N ASP A 128 -4.42 -20.21 -0.62
CA ASP A 128 -4.45 -18.77 -0.38
C ASP A 128 -3.08 -18.23 0.06
N GLU A 129 -2.35 -18.93 0.94
CA GLU A 129 -1.01 -18.51 1.37
C GLU A 129 -0.03 -18.43 0.19
N TYR A 130 -0.09 -19.41 -0.70
CA TYR A 130 0.76 -19.47 -1.88
C TYR A 130 0.34 -18.47 -2.95
N LEU A 131 -0.97 -18.27 -3.16
CA LEU A 131 -1.51 -17.23 -4.01
C LEU A 131 -1.03 -15.86 -3.57
N GLN A 132 -1.14 -15.53 -2.27
CA GLN A 132 -0.68 -14.26 -1.73
C GLN A 132 0.80 -13.99 -2.06
N ARG A 133 1.65 -14.99 -1.90
CA ARG A 133 3.08 -14.88 -2.20
C ARG A 133 3.31 -14.65 -3.69
N LEU A 134 2.66 -15.40 -4.57
CA LEU A 134 2.78 -15.23 -6.03
C LEU A 134 2.29 -13.85 -6.48
N ILE A 135 1.14 -13.40 -5.98
CA ILE A 135 0.59 -12.09 -6.30
C ILE A 135 1.51 -10.96 -5.83
N ARG A 136 2.11 -11.07 -4.64
CA ARG A 136 3.12 -10.10 -4.16
C ARG A 136 4.38 -10.05 -5.02
N HIS A 137 4.73 -11.14 -5.69
CA HIS A 137 5.80 -11.19 -6.69
C HIS A 137 5.35 -10.70 -8.08
N GLY A 138 4.12 -10.19 -8.21
CA GLY A 138 3.58 -9.65 -9.47
C GLY A 138 3.06 -10.68 -10.46
N PHE A 139 2.97 -11.96 -10.07
CA PHE A 139 2.40 -12.99 -10.93
C PHE A 139 0.88 -12.88 -11.02
N ARG A 140 0.34 -13.25 -12.18
CA ARG A 140 -1.10 -13.46 -12.42
C ARG A 140 -1.37 -14.94 -12.36
N VAL A 141 -2.44 -15.37 -11.70
CA VAL A 141 -2.74 -16.79 -11.50
C VAL A 141 -4.13 -17.13 -12.03
N ALA A 142 -4.21 -18.07 -12.95
CA ALA A 142 -5.46 -18.67 -13.42
C ALA A 142 -5.81 -19.86 -12.52
N VAL A 143 -6.92 -19.80 -11.79
CA VAL A 143 -7.38 -20.89 -10.92
C VAL A 143 -8.34 -21.76 -11.70
N CYS A 144 -7.92 -23.00 -11.94
CA CYS A 144 -8.65 -23.99 -12.70
C CYS A 144 -9.21 -25.08 -11.76
N GLU A 145 -10.54 -25.18 -11.69
CA GLU A 145 -11.27 -26.09 -10.83
C GLU A 145 -11.89 -27.28 -11.59
N GLN A 146 -12.16 -28.35 -10.87
CA GLN A 146 -12.95 -29.48 -11.35
C GLN A 146 -14.43 -29.09 -11.33
N LEU A 147 -15.07 -29.12 -12.48
CA LEU A 147 -16.48 -28.74 -12.65
C LEU A 147 -17.44 -29.93 -12.53
N GLU A 148 -16.93 -31.14 -12.43
CA GLU A 148 -17.72 -32.35 -12.27
C GLU A 148 -17.12 -33.29 -11.21
N ASP A 149 -18.00 -34.15 -10.64
CA ASP A 149 -17.55 -35.22 -9.73
C ASP A 149 -16.67 -36.22 -10.48
N PRO A 150 -15.49 -36.60 -9.95
CA PRO A 150 -14.65 -37.65 -10.50
C PRO A 150 -15.37 -39.01 -10.69
N LEU A 151 -16.37 -39.31 -9.86
CA LEU A 151 -17.21 -40.52 -10.00
C LEU A 151 -18.14 -40.41 -11.24
N ALA A 152 -18.66 -39.25 -11.54
CA ALA A 152 -19.46 -39.02 -12.75
C ALA A 152 -18.60 -39.16 -14.02
N ALA A 153 -17.38 -38.63 -13.99
CA ALA A 153 -16.43 -38.80 -15.08
C ALA A 153 -16.08 -40.25 -15.35
N ARG A 154 -15.86 -41.06 -14.30
CA ARG A 154 -15.57 -42.50 -14.40
C ARG A 154 -16.71 -43.30 -15.07
N LYS A 155 -17.99 -42.88 -14.90
CA LYS A 155 -19.14 -43.51 -15.56
C LYS A 155 -19.12 -43.39 -17.09
N ARG A 156 -18.41 -42.36 -17.64
CA ARG A 156 -18.23 -42.14 -19.09
C ARG A 156 -17.16 -43.05 -19.73
N GLY A 157 -16.40 -43.81 -18.91
CA GLY A 157 -15.39 -44.73 -19.37
C GLY A 157 -14.02 -44.52 -18.68
N SER A 158 -13.16 -45.54 -18.73
CA SER A 158 -11.85 -45.57 -18.04
C SER A 158 -10.85 -44.49 -18.54
N LYS A 159 -11.08 -43.92 -19.74
CA LYS A 159 -10.24 -42.90 -20.34
C LYS A 159 -10.86 -41.49 -20.22
N ALA A 160 -12.03 -41.34 -19.62
CA ALA A 160 -12.69 -40.08 -19.46
C ALA A 160 -11.90 -39.18 -18.47
N VAL A 161 -11.66 -37.94 -18.86
CA VAL A 161 -11.00 -36.92 -18.03
C VAL A 161 -12.07 -36.11 -17.32
N VAL A 162 -11.84 -35.81 -16.04
CA VAL A 162 -12.68 -34.86 -15.28
C VAL A 162 -12.64 -33.52 -15.97
N HIS A 163 -13.81 -32.93 -16.25
CA HIS A 163 -13.92 -31.62 -16.87
C HIS A 163 -13.42 -30.54 -15.92
N ARG A 164 -12.51 -29.69 -16.41
CA ARG A 164 -11.92 -28.56 -15.68
C ARG A 164 -12.04 -27.30 -16.51
N ALA A 165 -12.21 -26.19 -15.81
CA ALA A 165 -12.14 -24.87 -16.44
C ALA A 165 -11.59 -23.84 -15.47
N VAL A 166 -11.06 -22.75 -16.01
CA VAL A 166 -10.66 -21.59 -15.22
C VAL A 166 -11.91 -20.94 -14.65
N VAL A 167 -11.98 -20.84 -13.32
CA VAL A 167 -13.10 -20.23 -12.60
C VAL A 167 -12.85 -18.79 -12.23
N ARG A 168 -11.58 -18.36 -12.27
CA ARG A 168 -11.16 -16.95 -12.07
C ARG A 168 -9.72 -16.73 -12.50
N LEU A 169 -9.40 -15.46 -12.80
CA LEU A 169 -8.04 -14.96 -12.88
C LEU A 169 -7.77 -14.11 -11.65
N VAL A 170 -6.71 -14.43 -10.92
CA VAL A 170 -6.29 -13.69 -9.73
C VAL A 170 -5.15 -12.77 -10.12
N THR A 171 -5.34 -11.47 -9.95
CA THR A 171 -4.36 -10.43 -10.19
C THR A 171 -4.27 -9.51 -8.97
N PRO A 172 -3.21 -8.70 -8.81
CA PRO A 172 -3.08 -7.83 -7.64
C PRO A 172 -4.28 -6.93 -7.38
N GLY A 173 -4.90 -6.37 -8.44
CA GLY A 173 -6.06 -5.48 -8.34
C GLY A 173 -7.42 -6.18 -8.22
N THR A 174 -7.48 -7.52 -8.33
CA THR A 174 -8.75 -8.27 -8.36
C THR A 174 -8.96 -9.21 -7.17
N LEU A 175 -8.21 -8.98 -6.09
CA LEU A 175 -8.33 -9.75 -4.84
C LEU A 175 -9.65 -9.45 -4.12
N THR A 176 -10.25 -10.47 -3.51
CA THR A 176 -11.51 -10.38 -2.75
C THR A 176 -11.50 -11.17 -1.45
N GLU A 177 -10.56 -12.07 -1.27
CA GLU A 177 -10.40 -12.91 -0.08
C GLU A 177 -9.79 -12.12 1.07
N ASP A 178 -10.37 -12.21 2.28
CA ASP A 178 -9.85 -11.53 3.46
C ASP A 178 -8.43 -11.98 3.83
N SER A 179 -8.10 -13.25 3.57
CA SER A 179 -6.75 -13.79 3.79
C SER A 179 -5.67 -13.12 2.93
N LEU A 180 -6.06 -12.53 1.79
CA LEU A 180 -5.16 -11.89 0.83
C LEU A 180 -5.12 -10.36 0.95
N LEU A 181 -6.10 -9.77 1.63
CA LEU A 181 -6.29 -8.33 1.74
C LEU A 181 -5.91 -7.81 3.13
N ASP A 182 -5.31 -6.63 3.18
CA ASP A 182 -5.23 -5.87 4.43
C ASP A 182 -6.61 -5.26 4.75
N ALA A 183 -7.09 -5.48 5.97
CA ALA A 183 -8.39 -4.96 6.41
C ALA A 183 -8.47 -3.43 6.35
N LYS A 184 -7.34 -2.75 6.60
CA LYS A 184 -7.23 -1.29 6.71
C LYS A 184 -6.86 -0.59 5.41
N VAL A 185 -6.61 -1.33 4.32
CA VAL A 185 -6.14 -0.78 3.04
C VAL A 185 -7.12 -1.11 1.93
N ARG A 186 -7.35 -0.15 1.03
CA ARG A 186 -8.10 -0.35 -0.21
C ARG A 186 -7.25 -1.10 -1.24
N ASN A 187 -7.89 -1.94 -2.05
CA ASN A 187 -7.23 -2.69 -3.12
C ASN A 187 -7.68 -2.20 -4.48
N TYR A 188 -7.17 -1.04 -4.90
CA TYR A 188 -7.59 -0.45 -6.17
C TYR A 188 -6.99 -1.14 -7.40
N LEU A 189 -7.86 -1.45 -8.35
CA LEU A 189 -7.56 -1.66 -9.76
C LEU A 189 -7.84 -0.35 -10.49
N THR A 190 -6.84 0.23 -11.17
CA THR A 190 -6.97 1.53 -11.83
C THR A 190 -6.76 1.41 -13.34
N ALA A 191 -7.70 1.89 -14.14
CA ALA A 191 -7.53 2.07 -15.58
C ALA A 191 -7.07 3.49 -15.88
N VAL A 192 -6.03 3.64 -16.71
CA VAL A 192 -5.54 4.93 -17.19
C VAL A 192 -5.69 5.00 -18.70
N PHE A 193 -6.39 6.03 -19.17
CA PHE A 193 -6.63 6.27 -20.59
C PHE A 193 -6.08 7.61 -21.06
N ASP A 194 -5.30 7.57 -22.14
CA ASP A 194 -4.80 8.73 -22.86
C ASP A 194 -5.68 8.97 -24.11
N GLY A 195 -6.69 9.79 -23.98
CA GLY A 195 -7.54 10.19 -25.09
C GLY A 195 -6.81 11.06 -26.12
N PRO A 196 -7.38 11.23 -27.32
CA PRO A 196 -6.84 12.20 -28.28
C PRO A 196 -6.87 13.59 -27.64
N SER A 197 -5.74 14.30 -27.71
CA SER A 197 -5.62 15.67 -27.23
C SER A 197 -6.64 16.55 -27.95
N SER A 198 -7.55 17.17 -27.19
CA SER A 198 -8.43 18.18 -27.75
C SER A 198 -7.63 19.44 -28.02
N ALA A 199 -7.75 20.01 -29.21
CA ALA A 199 -7.10 21.27 -29.59
C ALA A 199 -7.46 22.47 -28.69
N ALA A 200 -8.49 22.30 -27.84
CA ALA A 200 -8.93 23.31 -26.89
C ALA A 200 -8.17 23.28 -25.54
N HIS A 201 -7.41 22.23 -25.22
CA HIS A 201 -6.66 22.13 -23.98
C HIS A 201 -5.15 22.13 -24.29
N GLN A 202 -4.44 23.11 -23.78
CA GLN A 202 -2.98 23.24 -23.91
C GLN A 202 -2.20 22.08 -23.22
N CYS A 203 -2.87 21.31 -22.32
CA CYS A 203 -2.27 20.18 -21.61
C CYS A 203 -3.03 18.89 -21.92
N GLN A 204 -2.30 17.79 -22.11
CA GLN A 204 -2.87 16.46 -22.28
C GLN A 204 -3.57 16.04 -20.98
N GLN A 205 -4.87 15.71 -21.07
CA GLN A 205 -5.67 15.17 -19.98
C GLN A 205 -5.67 13.64 -20.03
N LEU A 206 -5.50 13.01 -18.88
CA LEU A 206 -5.58 11.56 -18.70
C LEU A 206 -6.80 11.23 -17.87
N ALA A 207 -7.61 10.28 -18.35
CA ALA A 207 -8.76 9.81 -17.61
C ALA A 207 -8.39 8.59 -16.76
N LEU A 208 -8.83 8.59 -15.51
CA LEU A 208 -8.63 7.52 -14.56
C LEU A 208 -9.97 6.96 -14.10
N ALA A 209 -10.04 5.63 -13.99
CA ALA A 209 -11.14 4.93 -13.35
C ALA A 209 -10.54 3.92 -12.36
N SER A 210 -10.89 4.02 -11.09
CA SER A 210 -10.33 3.21 -10.00
C SER A 210 -11.44 2.48 -9.25
N LEU A 211 -11.31 1.17 -9.10
CA LEU A 211 -12.29 0.30 -8.49
C LEU A 211 -11.64 -0.60 -7.44
N ASP A 212 -12.17 -0.62 -6.24
CA ASP A 212 -11.91 -1.68 -5.26
C ASP A 212 -13.02 -2.74 -5.37
N ILE A 213 -12.72 -3.86 -6.01
CA ILE A 213 -13.68 -4.97 -6.22
C ILE A 213 -14.17 -5.54 -4.89
N SER A 214 -13.33 -5.52 -3.85
CA SER A 214 -13.66 -6.08 -2.54
C SER A 214 -14.73 -5.30 -1.79
N THR A 215 -14.82 -3.99 -2.01
CA THR A 215 -15.78 -3.09 -1.35
C THR A 215 -16.85 -2.55 -2.30
N GLY A 216 -16.55 -2.56 -3.59
CA GLY A 216 -17.38 -1.95 -4.63
C GLY A 216 -17.20 -0.44 -4.78
N GLU A 217 -16.21 0.16 -4.08
CA GLU A 217 -15.92 1.59 -4.24
C GLU A 217 -15.36 1.89 -5.62
N PHE A 218 -15.92 2.92 -6.24
CA PHE A 218 -15.62 3.29 -7.61
C PHE A 218 -15.37 4.80 -7.71
N GLU A 219 -14.18 5.19 -8.12
CA GLU A 219 -13.78 6.58 -8.33
C GLU A 219 -13.37 6.81 -9.79
N VAL A 220 -13.74 7.97 -10.34
CA VAL A 220 -13.42 8.33 -11.72
C VAL A 220 -13.06 9.80 -11.80
N GLY A 221 -12.13 10.18 -12.67
CA GLY A 221 -11.76 11.56 -12.89
C GLY A 221 -10.78 11.75 -14.03
N GLU A 222 -10.55 13.02 -14.36
CA GLU A 222 -9.51 13.44 -15.31
C GLU A 222 -8.46 14.28 -14.60
N VAL A 223 -7.20 14.05 -14.95
CA VAL A 223 -6.06 14.81 -14.41
C VAL A 223 -5.12 15.23 -15.53
N PRO A 224 -4.46 16.38 -15.41
CA PRO A 224 -3.34 16.73 -16.27
C PRO A 224 -2.26 15.64 -16.22
N ALA A 225 -1.62 15.37 -17.35
CA ALA A 225 -0.54 14.38 -17.41
C ALA A 225 0.59 14.64 -16.39
N ALA A 226 0.84 15.91 -16.07
CA ALA A 226 1.83 16.31 -15.07
C ALA A 226 1.45 15.88 -13.63
N ASP A 227 0.15 15.80 -13.32
CA ASP A 227 -0.36 15.43 -11.99
C ASP A 227 -0.54 13.91 -11.82
N LEU A 228 -0.39 13.11 -12.90
CA LEU A 228 -0.54 11.66 -12.87
C LEU A 228 0.31 10.97 -11.79
N PRO A 229 1.61 11.30 -11.59
CA PRO A 229 2.42 10.69 -10.55
C PRO A 229 1.83 10.87 -9.15
N GLY A 230 1.39 12.08 -8.83
CA GLY A 230 0.74 12.40 -7.55
C GLY A 230 -0.57 11.64 -7.36
N GLU A 231 -1.31 11.44 -8.43
CA GLU A 231 -2.58 10.72 -8.41
C GLU A 231 -2.40 9.21 -8.23
N ILE A 232 -1.42 8.61 -8.90
CA ILE A 232 -1.07 7.19 -8.70
C ILE A 232 -0.62 6.95 -7.24
N VAL A 233 0.21 7.84 -6.68
CA VAL A 233 0.63 7.74 -5.27
C VAL A 233 -0.56 7.94 -4.31
N ARG A 234 -1.50 8.85 -4.63
CA ARG A 234 -2.72 9.07 -3.85
C ARG A 234 -3.61 7.84 -3.79
N LEU A 235 -3.87 7.24 -4.94
CA LEU A 235 -4.71 6.05 -5.07
C LEU A 235 -4.03 4.80 -4.52
N ALA A 236 -2.69 4.76 -4.58
CA ALA A 236 -1.89 3.59 -4.23
C ALA A 236 -2.47 2.28 -4.81
N PRO A 237 -2.72 2.20 -6.13
CA PRO A 237 -3.36 1.05 -6.73
C PRO A 237 -2.47 -0.19 -6.62
N SER A 238 -3.07 -1.36 -6.46
CA SER A 238 -2.35 -2.63 -6.53
C SER A 238 -2.04 -3.03 -7.98
N GLU A 239 -2.89 -2.58 -8.91
CA GLU A 239 -2.74 -2.87 -10.34
C GLU A 239 -3.22 -1.67 -11.18
N VAL A 240 -2.43 -1.33 -12.21
CA VAL A 240 -2.79 -0.31 -13.20
C VAL A 240 -2.92 -0.96 -14.57
N ILE A 241 -4.09 -0.84 -15.18
CA ILE A 241 -4.32 -1.26 -16.56
C ILE A 241 -4.28 -0.06 -17.50
N ALA A 242 -3.55 -0.19 -18.58
CA ALA A 242 -3.45 0.85 -19.61
C ALA A 242 -3.16 0.24 -20.99
N ALA A 243 -3.35 1.02 -22.05
CA ALA A 243 -2.98 0.59 -23.39
C ALA A 243 -1.46 0.45 -23.53
N ASP A 244 -1.00 -0.52 -24.37
CA ASP A 244 0.43 -0.78 -24.61
C ASP A 244 1.21 0.48 -24.95
N ARG A 245 0.62 1.38 -25.78
CA ARG A 245 1.25 2.64 -26.19
C ARG A 245 1.55 3.55 -24.99
N LEU A 246 0.68 3.59 -23.97
CA LEU A 246 0.90 4.40 -22.77
C LEU A 246 1.95 3.76 -21.87
N LEU A 247 1.93 2.44 -21.75
CA LEU A 247 2.93 1.67 -20.99
C LEU A 247 4.29 1.61 -21.70
N ALA A 248 4.39 1.90 -23.00
CA ALA A 248 5.65 2.07 -23.68
C ALA A 248 6.46 3.29 -23.17
N ASN A 249 5.77 4.29 -22.59
CA ASN A 249 6.43 5.42 -21.96
C ASN A 249 7.13 4.97 -20.66
N ALA A 250 8.46 5.10 -20.63
CA ALA A 250 9.29 4.67 -19.50
C ALA A 250 8.93 5.41 -18.20
N ASN A 251 8.58 6.70 -18.28
CA ASN A 251 8.19 7.48 -17.11
C ASN A 251 6.90 6.94 -16.47
N VAL A 252 5.89 6.62 -17.30
CA VAL A 252 4.62 6.06 -16.79
C VAL A 252 4.85 4.73 -16.09
N ARG A 253 5.63 3.84 -16.70
CA ARG A 253 5.99 2.56 -16.04
C ARG A 253 6.73 2.78 -14.72
N GLN A 254 7.62 3.73 -14.69
CA GLN A 254 8.39 4.06 -13.51
C GLN A 254 7.47 4.61 -12.39
N TRP A 255 6.55 5.50 -12.69
CA TRP A 255 5.60 6.03 -11.70
C TRP A 255 4.73 4.92 -11.10
N ILE A 256 4.22 4.01 -11.94
CA ILE A 256 3.44 2.84 -11.50
C ILE A 256 4.30 1.94 -10.60
N SER A 257 5.52 1.63 -11.00
CA SER A 257 6.44 0.79 -10.22
C SER A 257 6.84 1.45 -8.89
N THR A 258 7.09 2.77 -8.88
CA THR A 258 7.43 3.52 -7.66
C THR A 258 6.28 3.51 -6.64
N ALA A 259 5.05 3.50 -7.11
CA ALA A 259 3.87 3.35 -6.26
C ALA A 259 3.64 1.90 -5.77
N GLY A 260 4.48 0.95 -6.18
CA GLY A 260 4.35 -0.47 -5.83
C GLY A 260 3.23 -1.19 -6.59
N ALA A 261 2.71 -0.60 -7.67
CA ALA A 261 1.64 -1.16 -8.47
C ALA A 261 2.18 -2.05 -9.62
N THR A 262 1.38 -3.05 -9.99
CA THR A 262 1.66 -3.87 -11.17
C THR A 262 1.07 -3.21 -12.41
N ALA A 263 1.88 -3.00 -13.47
CA ALA A 263 1.41 -2.51 -14.76
C ALA A 263 0.91 -3.66 -15.63
N THR A 264 -0.34 -3.59 -16.07
CA THR A 264 -0.97 -4.62 -16.90
C THR A 264 -1.38 -4.02 -18.24
N PRO A 265 -0.81 -4.48 -19.36
CA PRO A 265 -1.21 -4.04 -20.69
C PRO A 265 -2.61 -4.57 -21.05
N VAL A 266 -3.43 -3.70 -21.66
CA VAL A 266 -4.76 -4.02 -22.15
C VAL A 266 -4.90 -3.48 -23.57
N ALA A 267 -5.46 -4.28 -24.46
CA ALA A 267 -5.63 -3.91 -25.86
C ALA A 267 -6.39 -2.58 -26.02
N GLY A 268 -5.87 -1.68 -26.85
CA GLY A 268 -6.42 -0.35 -27.10
C GLY A 268 -7.94 -0.31 -27.37
N PRO A 269 -8.52 -1.24 -28.16
CA PRO A 269 -9.97 -1.32 -28.39
C PRO A 269 -10.83 -1.58 -27.14
N SER A 270 -10.23 -1.92 -26.00
CA SER A 270 -10.97 -2.04 -24.73
C SER A 270 -11.37 -0.68 -24.15
N PHE A 271 -10.67 0.38 -24.53
CA PHE A 271 -10.93 1.76 -24.13
C PHE A 271 -11.94 2.43 -25.09
N ASP A 272 -13.14 1.88 -25.13
CA ASP A 272 -14.26 2.40 -25.96
C ASP A 272 -15.29 3.09 -25.06
N SER A 273 -15.49 4.39 -25.27
CA SER A 273 -16.40 5.22 -24.48
C SER A 273 -17.87 4.81 -24.63
N LEU A 274 -18.30 4.36 -25.81
CA LEU A 274 -19.68 3.93 -26.05
C LEU A 274 -19.94 2.57 -25.40
N ALA A 275 -18.98 1.66 -25.47
CA ALA A 275 -19.07 0.39 -24.77
C ALA A 275 -19.05 0.62 -23.25
N GLY A 276 -18.18 1.52 -22.75
CA GLY A 276 -18.12 1.91 -21.34
C GLY A 276 -19.43 2.48 -20.83
N GLN A 277 -20.07 3.37 -21.60
CA GLN A 277 -21.37 3.92 -21.24
C GLN A 277 -22.44 2.81 -21.13
N ARG A 278 -22.48 1.89 -22.09
CA ARG A 278 -23.46 0.76 -22.10
C ARG A 278 -23.21 -0.16 -20.91
N LEU A 279 -21.96 -0.54 -20.65
CA LEU A 279 -21.60 -1.40 -19.53
C LEU A 279 -21.94 -0.74 -18.18
N LEU A 280 -21.64 0.54 -18.01
CA LEU A 280 -21.94 1.26 -16.77
C LEU A 280 -23.46 1.35 -16.53
N LYS A 281 -24.25 1.70 -17.56
CA LYS A 281 -25.72 1.71 -17.49
C LYS A 281 -26.30 0.35 -17.09
N ALA A 282 -25.80 -0.72 -17.70
CA ALA A 282 -26.21 -2.09 -17.39
C ALA A 282 -25.86 -2.48 -15.94
N ARG A 283 -24.69 -2.09 -15.47
CA ARG A 283 -24.26 -2.38 -14.09
C ARG A 283 -25.02 -1.61 -13.02
N LEU A 284 -25.39 -0.38 -13.30
CA LEU A 284 -26.18 0.46 -12.39
C LEU A 284 -27.71 0.21 -12.52
N GLY A 285 -28.13 -0.52 -13.54
CA GLY A 285 -29.57 -0.78 -13.81
C GLY A 285 -30.32 0.47 -14.21
N VAL A 286 -29.68 1.43 -14.90
CA VAL A 286 -30.28 2.74 -15.25
C VAL A 286 -30.33 2.97 -16.76
N ALA A 287 -31.31 3.72 -17.19
CA ALA A 287 -31.46 4.10 -18.60
C ALA A 287 -30.52 5.24 -18.99
N ASP A 288 -30.21 6.15 -18.05
CA ASP A 288 -29.31 7.28 -18.25
C ASP A 288 -28.37 7.50 -17.09
N LEU A 289 -27.19 8.09 -17.37
CA LEU A 289 -26.14 8.36 -16.39
C LEU A 289 -26.19 9.79 -15.82
N GLN A 290 -27.07 10.65 -16.31
CA GLN A 290 -27.15 12.07 -15.93
C GLN A 290 -27.29 12.28 -14.41
N ALA A 291 -28.00 11.36 -13.72
CA ALA A 291 -28.16 11.39 -12.26
C ALA A 291 -26.85 11.20 -11.49
N PHE A 292 -25.82 10.63 -12.13
CA PHE A 292 -24.49 10.38 -11.52
C PHE A 292 -23.45 11.40 -11.99
N GLY A 293 -23.83 12.38 -12.81
CA GLY A 293 -22.98 13.44 -13.36
C GLY A 293 -22.69 13.28 -14.85
N ALA A 294 -22.13 14.32 -15.44
CA ALA A 294 -21.72 14.33 -16.85
C ALA A 294 -20.33 13.70 -16.98
N PHE A 295 -20.24 12.46 -17.38
CA PHE A 295 -18.96 11.78 -17.63
C PHE A 295 -18.39 12.21 -18.99
N SER A 296 -17.08 12.47 -19.04
CA SER A 296 -16.35 12.72 -20.27
C SER A 296 -16.21 11.43 -21.11
N ARG A 297 -15.84 11.59 -22.39
CA ARG A 297 -15.51 10.44 -23.24
C ARG A 297 -14.29 9.67 -22.72
N GLY A 298 -13.31 10.38 -22.17
CA GLY A 298 -12.14 9.76 -21.55
C GLY A 298 -12.49 8.94 -20.34
N GLU A 299 -13.29 9.51 -19.43
CA GLU A 299 -13.79 8.82 -18.24
C GLU A 299 -14.57 7.54 -18.62
N LEU A 300 -15.49 7.63 -19.59
CA LEU A 300 -16.27 6.48 -20.06
C LEU A 300 -15.38 5.41 -20.73
N ALA A 301 -14.31 5.79 -21.43
CA ALA A 301 -13.36 4.85 -22.02
C ALA A 301 -12.56 4.11 -20.93
N ALA A 302 -12.05 4.82 -19.92
CA ALA A 302 -11.38 4.23 -18.78
C ALA A 302 -12.31 3.29 -17.99
N ILE A 303 -13.57 3.71 -17.72
CA ILE A 303 -14.60 2.87 -17.09
C ILE A 303 -14.84 1.60 -17.92
N GLY A 304 -14.95 1.75 -19.25
CA GLY A 304 -15.19 0.62 -20.15
C GLY A 304 -14.09 -0.43 -20.10
N ALA A 305 -12.83 -0.01 -20.16
CA ALA A 305 -11.68 -0.89 -20.04
C ALA A 305 -11.64 -1.59 -18.68
N LEU A 306 -11.88 -0.84 -17.59
CA LEU A 306 -11.90 -1.34 -16.22
C LEU A 306 -12.98 -2.41 -16.02
N LEU A 307 -14.23 -2.13 -16.39
CA LEU A 307 -15.36 -3.05 -16.24
C LEU A 307 -15.18 -4.31 -17.09
N LYS A 308 -14.68 -4.16 -18.32
CA LYS A 308 -14.37 -5.29 -19.19
C LYS A 308 -13.25 -6.17 -18.62
N TYR A 309 -12.21 -5.57 -18.03
CA TYR A 309 -11.13 -6.30 -17.38
C TYR A 309 -11.64 -7.08 -16.15
N VAL A 310 -12.50 -6.45 -15.34
CA VAL A 310 -13.16 -7.12 -14.21
C VAL A 310 -14.03 -8.29 -14.69
N GLU A 311 -14.80 -8.12 -15.76
CA GLU A 311 -15.63 -9.19 -16.33
C GLU A 311 -14.81 -10.38 -16.81
N LEU A 312 -13.68 -10.13 -17.47
CA LEU A 312 -12.73 -11.15 -17.90
C LEU A 312 -12.11 -11.89 -16.71
N THR A 313 -11.64 -11.16 -15.70
CA THR A 313 -10.96 -11.75 -14.54
C THR A 313 -11.90 -12.48 -13.59
N GLN A 314 -13.17 -12.05 -13.50
CA GLN A 314 -14.19 -12.66 -12.67
C GLN A 314 -15.03 -13.70 -13.41
N ILE A 315 -14.69 -14.00 -14.67
CA ILE A 315 -15.37 -15.02 -15.53
C ILE A 315 -16.89 -14.77 -15.56
N GLY A 316 -17.28 -13.57 -15.96
CA GLY A 316 -18.68 -13.17 -16.09
C GLY A 316 -19.43 -12.91 -14.79
N LYS A 317 -18.83 -13.16 -13.62
CA LYS A 317 -19.44 -12.80 -12.33
C LYS A 317 -19.25 -11.30 -12.07
N ALA A 318 -20.32 -10.67 -11.57
CA ALA A 318 -20.35 -9.24 -11.37
C ALA A 318 -20.17 -8.88 -9.88
N PRO A 319 -19.14 -8.07 -9.51
CA PRO A 319 -19.10 -7.50 -8.17
C PRO A 319 -20.23 -6.49 -7.95
N CYS A 320 -20.61 -6.29 -6.71
CA CYS A 320 -21.53 -5.21 -6.33
C CYS A 320 -20.76 -3.87 -6.41
N LEU A 321 -21.03 -3.06 -7.42
CA LEU A 321 -20.44 -1.74 -7.58
C LEU A 321 -21.28 -0.66 -6.89
N ARG A 322 -20.64 0.34 -6.36
CA ARG A 322 -21.23 1.63 -6.00
C ARG A 322 -21.26 2.52 -7.25
N PRO A 323 -22.16 3.49 -7.31
CA PRO A 323 -22.10 4.51 -8.37
C PRO A 323 -20.72 5.20 -8.38
N PRO A 324 -20.15 5.47 -9.56
CA PRO A 324 -18.85 6.12 -9.67
C PRO A 324 -18.88 7.51 -9.03
N ARG A 325 -17.93 7.78 -8.14
CA ARG A 325 -17.75 9.09 -7.54
C ARG A 325 -16.71 9.87 -8.33
N ARG A 326 -17.08 11.05 -8.82
CA ARG A 326 -16.15 11.90 -9.54
C ARG A 326 -15.17 12.57 -8.59
N ALA A 327 -13.89 12.34 -8.83
CA ALA A 327 -12.79 12.96 -8.13
C ALA A 327 -12.15 13.99 -9.07
N THR A 328 -12.47 15.27 -8.88
CA THR A 328 -11.88 16.36 -9.65
C THR A 328 -10.81 17.08 -8.81
N PRO A 329 -9.67 17.45 -9.41
CA PRO A 329 -8.66 18.25 -8.70
C PRO A 329 -9.21 19.56 -8.12
N ALA A 330 -10.28 20.09 -8.72
CA ALA A 330 -10.91 21.34 -8.25
C ALA A 330 -11.51 21.23 -6.83
N ASN A 331 -11.94 20.03 -6.42
CA ASN A 331 -12.66 19.82 -5.16
C ASN A 331 -11.75 19.36 -4.01
N ARG A 332 -10.45 19.17 -4.27
CA ARG A 332 -9.50 18.65 -3.27
C ARG A 332 -8.17 19.39 -3.28
N LEU A 333 -7.50 19.38 -2.15
CA LEU A 333 -6.12 19.82 -2.01
C LEU A 333 -5.22 18.91 -2.86
N VAL A 334 -4.52 19.49 -3.84
CA VAL A 334 -3.56 18.77 -4.67
C VAL A 334 -2.22 18.70 -3.93
N ILE A 335 -1.72 17.48 -3.70
CA ILE A 335 -0.42 17.24 -3.08
C ILE A 335 0.37 16.34 -4.04
N ASP A 336 1.52 16.79 -4.52
CA ASP A 336 2.34 16.01 -5.43
C ASP A 336 2.99 14.78 -4.75
N ALA A 337 3.58 13.91 -5.55
CA ALA A 337 4.16 12.66 -5.04
C ALA A 337 5.33 12.90 -4.07
N ALA A 338 6.19 13.87 -4.37
CA ALA A 338 7.35 14.21 -3.54
C ALA A 338 6.91 14.81 -2.20
N SER A 339 5.92 15.72 -2.22
CA SER A 339 5.33 16.31 -1.02
C SER A 339 4.64 15.27 -0.14
N ARG A 340 3.91 14.30 -0.72
CA ARG A 340 3.30 13.20 0.06
C ARG A 340 4.34 12.35 0.78
N ALA A 341 5.44 12.03 0.11
CA ALA A 341 6.55 11.28 0.69
C ALA A 341 7.29 12.10 1.75
N SER A 342 7.62 13.35 1.45
CA SER A 342 8.29 14.27 2.36
C SER A 342 7.51 14.51 3.66
N LEU A 343 6.17 14.59 3.58
CA LEU A 343 5.27 14.79 4.73
C LEU A 343 4.90 13.49 5.45
N GLU A 344 5.31 12.34 4.95
CA GLU A 344 5.03 11.02 5.54
C GLU A 344 3.55 10.83 5.89
N LEU A 345 2.65 11.16 4.95
CA LEU A 345 1.21 11.18 5.21
C LEU A 345 0.66 9.78 5.52
N LEU A 346 0.89 8.80 4.65
CA LEU A 346 0.35 7.44 4.76
C LEU A 346 1.39 6.41 5.20
N ARG A 347 2.66 6.66 4.87
CA ARG A 347 3.82 5.82 5.17
C ARG A 347 5.00 6.70 5.54
N SER A 348 5.86 6.18 6.39
CA SER A 348 7.15 6.80 6.71
C SER A 348 8.14 6.68 5.53
N LEU A 349 9.25 7.39 5.57
CA LEU A 349 10.33 7.28 4.57
C LEU A 349 10.93 5.87 4.51
N SER A 350 10.82 5.05 5.57
CA SER A 350 11.19 3.63 5.56
C SER A 350 10.19 2.74 4.81
N GLY A 351 9.03 3.28 4.38
CA GLY A 351 7.96 2.55 3.72
C GLY A 351 6.93 1.91 4.66
N ASP A 352 7.16 1.97 5.98
CA ASP A 352 6.26 1.43 6.98
C ASP A 352 5.07 2.37 7.24
N ARG A 353 3.98 1.81 7.78
CA ARG A 353 2.85 2.62 8.23
C ARG A 353 3.14 3.34 9.55
N ASP A 354 3.95 2.71 10.39
CA ASP A 354 4.38 3.27 11.67
C ASP A 354 5.13 4.60 11.47
N TRP A 355 4.93 5.53 12.39
CA TRP A 355 5.53 6.88 12.35
C TRP A 355 5.01 7.79 11.22
N SER A 356 4.00 7.37 10.45
CA SER A 356 3.29 8.25 9.51
C SER A 356 2.25 9.12 10.22
N LEU A 357 1.76 10.18 9.52
CA LEU A 357 0.65 10.97 10.04
C LEU A 357 -0.61 10.11 10.23
N LEU A 358 -0.89 9.20 9.27
CA LEU A 358 -2.01 8.29 9.37
C LEU A 358 -1.95 7.44 10.65
N HIS A 359 -0.77 6.91 11.01
CA HIS A 359 -0.59 6.15 12.24
C HIS A 359 -0.86 7.01 13.49
N ALA A 360 -0.38 8.25 13.49
CA ALA A 360 -0.54 9.17 14.61
C ALA A 360 -2.02 9.52 14.90
N ILE A 361 -2.87 9.56 13.87
CA ILE A 361 -4.28 9.94 14.00
C ILE A 361 -5.27 8.77 13.95
N ASP A 362 -4.84 7.54 13.60
CA ASP A 362 -5.73 6.38 13.49
C ASP A 362 -6.20 5.91 14.89
N ARG A 363 -7.46 6.24 15.21
CA ARG A 363 -8.20 5.71 16.37
C ARG A 363 -9.42 4.92 15.92
N THR A 364 -9.51 4.56 14.65
CA THR A 364 -10.60 3.75 14.12
C THR A 364 -10.60 2.35 14.73
N VAL A 365 -11.76 1.77 14.87
CA VAL A 365 -11.95 0.43 15.47
C VAL A 365 -12.39 -0.61 14.44
N THR A 366 -12.66 -0.18 13.19
CA THR A 366 -13.03 -1.06 12.06
C THR A 366 -12.09 -0.90 10.88
N GLY A 367 -11.99 -1.94 10.05
CA GLY A 367 -11.26 -1.85 8.79
C GLY A 367 -11.89 -0.83 7.80
N ALA A 368 -13.21 -0.71 7.80
CA ALA A 368 -13.93 0.26 6.96
C ALA A 368 -13.62 1.70 7.37
N GLY A 369 -13.62 2.01 8.68
CA GLY A 369 -13.25 3.32 9.21
C GLY A 369 -11.79 3.68 8.91
N ALA A 370 -10.86 2.72 9.04
CA ALA A 370 -9.45 2.95 8.72
C ALA A 370 -9.24 3.27 7.23
N ARG A 371 -9.97 2.60 6.32
CA ARG A 371 -9.94 2.90 4.88
C ARG A 371 -10.53 4.29 4.58
N GLU A 372 -11.59 4.68 5.28
CA GLU A 372 -12.18 6.01 5.13
C GLU A 372 -11.24 7.11 5.64
N LEU A 373 -10.61 6.92 6.80
CA LEU A 373 -9.62 7.85 7.34
C LEU A 373 -8.43 8.04 6.38
N ALA A 374 -7.88 6.96 5.86
CA ALA A 374 -6.80 7.00 4.88
C ALA A 374 -7.21 7.73 3.59
N ALA A 375 -8.44 7.55 3.13
CA ALA A 375 -8.98 8.25 1.97
C ALA A 375 -9.12 9.75 2.19
N ARG A 376 -9.65 10.17 3.35
CA ARG A 376 -9.77 11.59 3.70
C ARG A 376 -8.41 12.26 3.82
N LEU A 377 -7.44 11.59 4.42
CA LEU A 377 -6.07 12.09 4.52
C LEU A 377 -5.39 12.19 3.16
N SER A 378 -5.66 11.25 2.26
CA SER A 378 -5.12 11.24 0.89
C SER A 378 -5.71 12.32 -0.01
N ALA A 379 -6.94 12.77 0.28
CA ALA A 379 -7.69 13.72 -0.55
C ALA A 379 -8.44 14.75 0.33
N PRO A 380 -7.71 15.65 1.03
CA PRO A 380 -8.32 16.72 1.80
C PRO A 380 -9.18 17.61 0.89
N LEU A 381 -10.25 18.18 1.43
CA LEU A 381 -11.23 18.96 0.68
C LEU A 381 -10.77 20.39 0.45
N ARG A 382 -11.37 21.06 -0.56
CA ARG A 382 -11.24 22.50 -0.82
C ARG A 382 -12.55 23.28 -0.59
N ASP A 383 -13.64 22.59 -0.36
CA ASP A 383 -14.94 23.19 -0.09
C ASP A 383 -15.05 23.48 1.42
N ALA A 384 -15.02 24.77 1.78
CA ALA A 384 -15.10 25.20 3.16
C ALA A 384 -16.38 24.73 3.86
N ALA A 385 -17.52 24.70 3.16
CA ALA A 385 -18.78 24.27 3.72
C ALA A 385 -18.77 22.74 4.02
N ALA A 386 -18.24 21.94 3.09
CA ALA A 386 -18.11 20.51 3.30
C ALA A 386 -17.11 20.17 4.43
N ILE A 387 -16.04 20.96 4.57
CA ILE A 387 -15.08 20.82 5.67
C ILE A 387 -15.75 21.18 7.01
N ALA A 388 -16.49 22.31 7.04
CA ALA A 388 -17.20 22.74 8.22
C ALA A 388 -18.21 21.68 8.70
N ALA A 389 -18.96 21.06 7.80
CA ALA A 389 -19.90 19.98 8.12
C ALA A 389 -19.21 18.78 8.78
N ARG A 390 -18.00 18.41 8.30
CA ARG A 390 -17.18 17.36 8.95
C ARG A 390 -16.72 17.79 10.34
N LEU A 391 -16.23 19.02 10.47
CA LEU A 391 -15.79 19.58 11.76
C LEU A 391 -16.94 19.69 12.77
N ASP A 392 -18.17 19.97 12.32
CA ASP A 392 -19.36 19.97 13.17
C ASP A 392 -19.65 18.56 13.70
N THR A 393 -19.52 17.55 12.84
CA THR A 393 -19.70 16.15 13.21
C THR A 393 -18.66 15.70 14.25
N VAL A 394 -17.37 15.98 13.96
CA VAL A 394 -16.27 15.67 14.90
C VAL A 394 -16.45 16.43 16.22
N GLY A 395 -16.81 17.73 16.16
CA GLY A 395 -17.03 18.55 17.33
C GLY A 395 -18.17 18.03 18.22
N PHE A 396 -19.28 17.64 17.62
CA PHE A 396 -20.40 17.06 18.37
C PHE A 396 -19.98 15.78 19.11
N LEU A 397 -19.21 14.89 18.44
CA LEU A 397 -18.71 13.66 19.06
C LEU A 397 -17.58 13.93 20.07
N PHE A 398 -16.81 15.00 19.90
CA PHE A 398 -15.81 15.45 20.86
C PHE A 398 -16.45 15.88 22.16
N ASP A 399 -17.49 16.72 22.09
CA ASP A 399 -18.21 17.25 23.25
C ASP A 399 -19.09 16.21 23.96
N ASN A 400 -19.43 15.10 23.28
CA ASN A 400 -20.27 14.03 23.79
C ASN A 400 -19.48 12.73 24.02
N GLU A 401 -18.61 12.72 25.04
CA GLU A 401 -17.70 11.59 25.34
C GLU A 401 -18.44 10.26 25.54
N THR A 402 -19.53 10.25 26.27
CA THR A 402 -20.33 9.03 26.52
C THR A 402 -20.86 8.45 25.21
N LEU A 403 -21.49 9.29 24.37
CA LEU A 403 -21.97 8.83 23.05
C LEU A 403 -20.84 8.31 22.18
N ARG A 404 -19.71 9.01 22.13
CA ARG A 404 -18.51 8.59 21.42
C ARG A 404 -18.04 7.21 21.89
N GLY A 405 -17.96 7.01 23.21
CA GLY A 405 -17.59 5.73 23.82
C GLY A 405 -18.54 4.59 23.47
N ASP A 406 -19.86 4.82 23.55
CA ASP A 406 -20.90 3.84 23.23
C ASP A 406 -20.90 3.46 21.73
N LEU A 407 -20.77 4.46 20.84
CA LEU A 407 -20.65 4.22 19.39
C LEU A 407 -19.41 3.41 19.07
N ARG A 408 -18.23 3.78 19.58
CA ARG A 408 -16.98 3.03 19.40
C ARG A 408 -17.09 1.61 19.97
N GLY A 409 -17.77 1.44 21.12
CA GLY A 409 -18.07 0.13 21.70
C GLY A 409 -18.93 -0.74 20.77
N ALA A 410 -19.95 -0.17 20.15
CA ALA A 410 -20.78 -0.86 19.17
C ALA A 410 -20.00 -1.20 17.88
N LEU A 411 -19.21 -0.27 17.37
CA LEU A 411 -18.45 -0.42 16.14
C LEU A 411 -17.33 -1.47 16.22
N ARG A 412 -16.73 -1.71 17.40
CA ARG A 412 -15.72 -2.77 17.57
C ARG A 412 -16.22 -4.17 17.19
N ALA A 413 -17.52 -4.40 17.30
CA ALA A 413 -18.14 -5.66 16.91
C ALA A 413 -18.57 -5.68 15.43
N ALA A 414 -18.45 -4.56 14.71
CA ALA A 414 -18.91 -4.44 13.33
C ALA A 414 -18.00 -5.22 12.37
N PRO A 415 -18.52 -6.21 11.65
CA PRO A 415 -17.78 -6.89 10.60
C PRO A 415 -17.68 -6.01 9.33
N ASP A 416 -16.81 -6.42 8.39
CA ASP A 416 -16.70 -5.75 7.09
C ASP A 416 -17.83 -6.16 6.14
N VAL A 417 -18.97 -5.50 6.27
CA VAL A 417 -20.19 -5.75 5.46
C VAL A 417 -19.92 -5.57 3.96
N ALA A 418 -19.11 -4.57 3.58
CA ALA A 418 -18.82 -4.30 2.18
C ALA A 418 -18.09 -5.47 1.53
N ARG A 419 -17.03 -5.99 2.17
CA ARG A 419 -16.27 -7.14 1.69
C ARG A 419 -17.08 -8.43 1.69
N ALA A 420 -17.85 -8.69 2.76
CA ALA A 420 -18.74 -9.85 2.84
C ALA A 420 -19.78 -9.85 1.69
N ARG A 421 -20.44 -8.71 1.46
CA ARG A 421 -21.38 -8.51 0.35
C ARG A 421 -20.74 -8.79 -1.01
N SER A 422 -19.54 -8.29 -1.25
CA SER A 422 -18.83 -8.48 -2.52
C SER A 422 -18.48 -9.96 -2.74
N ARG A 423 -17.99 -10.67 -1.71
CA ARG A 423 -17.73 -12.12 -1.82
C ARG A 423 -19.00 -12.93 -2.11
N LEU A 424 -20.12 -12.59 -1.46
CA LEU A 424 -21.42 -13.24 -1.73
C LEU A 424 -21.87 -13.00 -3.17
N ALA A 425 -21.78 -11.77 -3.68
CA ALA A 425 -22.13 -11.44 -5.06
C ALA A 425 -21.25 -12.18 -6.08
N LEU A 426 -19.98 -12.34 -5.82
CA LEU A 426 -19.04 -13.09 -6.64
C LEU A 426 -19.14 -14.62 -6.45
N GLN A 427 -20.12 -15.11 -5.67
CA GLN A 427 -20.33 -16.51 -5.33
C GLN A 427 -19.12 -17.19 -4.65
N ARG A 428 -18.28 -16.39 -3.98
CA ARG A 428 -17.11 -16.84 -3.20
C ARG A 428 -17.35 -16.82 -1.70
N GLY A 429 -18.41 -16.13 -1.27
CA GLY A 429 -18.79 -16.02 0.13
C GLY A 429 -19.17 -17.37 0.76
N GLY A 430 -18.98 -17.45 2.05
CA GLY A 430 -19.38 -18.57 2.90
C GLY A 430 -20.45 -18.19 3.92
N PRO A 431 -20.83 -19.11 4.81
CA PRO A 431 -21.81 -18.85 5.85
C PRO A 431 -21.43 -17.68 6.79
N ARG A 432 -20.13 -17.47 7.04
CA ARG A 432 -19.63 -16.33 7.81
C ARG A 432 -19.86 -14.98 7.14
N ASP A 433 -19.91 -14.93 5.81
CA ASP A 433 -20.23 -13.68 5.11
C ASP A 433 -21.72 -13.30 5.29
N LEU A 434 -22.61 -14.30 5.35
CA LEU A 434 -24.01 -14.06 5.68
C LEU A 434 -24.17 -13.58 7.13
N SER A 435 -23.45 -14.17 8.10
CA SER A 435 -23.47 -13.68 9.48
C SER A 435 -22.85 -12.29 9.60
N ALA A 436 -21.79 -11.99 8.83
CA ALA A 436 -21.20 -10.65 8.78
C ALA A 436 -22.22 -9.60 8.29
N VAL A 437 -23.05 -9.91 7.31
CA VAL A 437 -24.16 -9.04 6.91
C VAL A 437 -25.20 -8.88 8.02
N ARG A 438 -25.62 -9.97 8.68
CA ARG A 438 -26.53 -9.96 9.83
C ARG A 438 -26.03 -9.06 10.96
N ASP A 439 -24.80 -9.31 11.41
CA ASP A 439 -24.19 -8.65 12.55
C ASP A 439 -23.87 -7.16 12.24
N GLY A 440 -23.52 -6.87 11.00
CA GLY A 440 -23.36 -5.50 10.50
C GLY A 440 -24.67 -4.72 10.51
N LEU A 441 -25.79 -5.31 10.09
CA LEU A 441 -27.13 -4.70 10.17
C LEU A 441 -27.57 -4.48 11.63
N ALA A 442 -27.30 -5.43 12.52
CA ALA A 442 -27.56 -5.29 13.95
C ALA A 442 -26.73 -4.14 14.56
N THR A 443 -25.45 -4.02 14.17
CA THR A 443 -24.59 -2.91 14.60
C THR A 443 -25.10 -1.57 14.06
N ALA A 444 -25.50 -1.50 12.79
CA ALA A 444 -26.08 -0.29 12.20
C ALA A 444 -27.34 0.17 12.94
N SER A 445 -28.25 -0.75 13.23
CA SER A 445 -29.47 -0.46 14.02
C SER A 445 -29.16 0.03 15.44
N ARG A 446 -28.13 -0.55 16.08
CA ARG A 446 -27.66 -0.10 17.40
C ARG A 446 -27.09 1.31 17.35
N CYS A 447 -26.23 1.61 16.38
CA CYS A 447 -25.65 2.94 16.19
C CYS A 447 -26.75 3.97 15.87
N ALA A 448 -27.71 3.63 15.00
CA ALA A 448 -28.86 4.51 14.71
C ALA A 448 -29.67 4.84 15.96
N ARG A 449 -29.95 3.85 16.81
CA ARG A 449 -30.66 4.08 18.08
C ARG A 449 -29.88 5.00 19.00
N LEU A 450 -28.57 4.76 19.21
CA LEU A 450 -27.72 5.61 20.07
C LEU A 450 -27.70 7.07 19.57
N LEU A 451 -27.63 7.29 18.26
CA LEU A 451 -27.72 8.62 17.67
C LEU A 451 -29.12 9.23 17.86
N GLY A 452 -30.19 8.45 17.68
CA GLY A 452 -31.58 8.90 17.80
C GLY A 452 -31.95 9.28 19.24
N GLU A 453 -31.49 8.54 20.23
CA GLU A 453 -31.71 8.85 21.68
C GLU A 453 -31.13 10.22 22.07
N ARG A 454 -29.98 10.60 21.45
CA ARG A 454 -29.36 11.93 21.69
C ARG A 454 -29.99 13.04 20.86
N ALA A 455 -30.55 12.72 19.68
CA ALA A 455 -31.22 13.71 18.80
C ALA A 455 -32.44 14.38 19.49
N GLY A 456 -33.09 13.69 20.42
CA GLY A 456 -34.27 14.20 21.14
C GLY A 456 -34.02 15.40 22.08
N GLY A 457 -32.72 15.77 22.33
CA GLY A 457 -32.37 16.86 23.25
C GLY A 457 -31.75 18.11 22.62
N ILE A 458 -30.85 17.95 21.66
CA ILE A 458 -30.02 19.05 21.16
C ILE A 458 -30.08 19.18 19.62
N GLY A 459 -30.60 18.18 18.92
CA GLY A 459 -30.49 18.04 17.47
C GLY A 459 -29.11 17.47 17.06
N LEU A 460 -29.05 16.77 15.94
CA LEU A 460 -27.78 16.29 15.37
C LEU A 460 -27.28 17.27 14.31
N PRO A 461 -25.97 17.51 14.20
CA PRO A 461 -25.41 18.17 13.02
C PRO A 461 -25.79 17.42 11.73
N ASP A 462 -25.91 18.16 10.63
CA ASP A 462 -26.39 17.61 9.34
C ASP A 462 -25.61 16.36 8.91
N GLY A 463 -24.30 16.32 9.12
CA GLY A 463 -23.46 15.15 8.83
C GLY A 463 -23.89 13.91 9.63
N LEU A 464 -24.11 14.05 10.95
CA LEU A 464 -24.60 12.95 11.80
C LEU A 464 -26.05 12.60 11.52
N ALA A 465 -26.90 13.58 11.19
CA ALA A 465 -28.29 13.34 10.81
C ALA A 465 -28.37 12.50 9.52
N GLY A 466 -27.52 12.79 8.52
CA GLY A 466 -27.39 11.99 7.33
C GLY A 466 -26.86 10.57 7.59
N LEU A 467 -25.89 10.42 8.48
CA LEU A 467 -25.41 9.10 8.92
C LEU A 467 -26.51 8.32 9.65
N HIS A 468 -27.21 8.95 10.59
CA HIS A 468 -28.35 8.35 11.30
C HIS A 468 -29.42 7.84 10.33
N GLN A 469 -29.81 8.66 9.34
CA GLN A 469 -30.79 8.27 8.35
C GLN A 469 -30.35 7.05 7.53
N ARG A 470 -29.09 7.03 7.04
CA ARG A 470 -28.55 5.89 6.27
C ARG A 470 -28.46 4.61 7.12
N LEU A 471 -28.11 4.71 8.38
CA LEU A 471 -28.05 3.58 9.31
C LEU A 471 -29.45 3.07 9.69
N ALA A 472 -30.42 3.98 9.88
CA ALA A 472 -31.80 3.64 10.22
C ALA A 472 -32.57 2.98 9.05
N GLN A 473 -32.18 3.27 7.80
CA GLN A 473 -32.72 2.63 6.59
C GLN A 473 -32.23 1.18 6.38
N SER A 474 -31.47 0.64 7.36
CA SER A 474 -31.06 -0.76 7.33
C SER A 474 -32.30 -1.67 7.20
N SER A 475 -32.25 -2.62 6.24
CA SER A 475 -33.38 -3.53 5.98
C SER A 475 -33.62 -4.46 7.17
N GLY A 476 -34.62 -4.12 8.01
CA GLY A 476 -35.07 -4.98 9.15
C GLY A 476 -35.47 -6.36 8.66
N GLU A 477 -36.18 -6.44 7.54
CA GLU A 477 -36.61 -7.72 6.96
C GLU A 477 -35.44 -8.67 6.66
N LEU A 478 -34.36 -8.15 6.07
CA LEU A 478 -33.15 -8.95 5.79
C LEU A 478 -32.44 -9.35 7.08
N ALA A 479 -32.32 -8.44 8.05
CA ALA A 479 -31.73 -8.74 9.35
C ALA A 479 -32.51 -9.84 10.09
N ASP A 480 -33.84 -9.77 10.11
CA ASP A 480 -34.72 -10.77 10.71
C ASP A 480 -34.63 -12.12 9.98
N LEU A 481 -34.60 -12.10 8.64
CA LEU A 481 -34.43 -13.31 7.83
C LEU A 481 -33.12 -14.02 8.18
N LEU A 482 -32.00 -13.29 8.16
CA LEU A 482 -30.68 -13.85 8.46
C LEU A 482 -30.57 -14.33 9.91
N THR A 483 -31.19 -13.63 10.87
CA THR A 483 -31.21 -14.01 12.29
C THR A 483 -31.99 -15.31 12.53
N ARG A 484 -33.12 -15.47 11.86
CA ARG A 484 -33.91 -16.69 11.94
C ARG A 484 -33.24 -17.89 11.25
N ALA A 485 -32.53 -17.61 10.14
CA ALA A 485 -31.95 -18.65 9.30
C ALA A 485 -30.61 -19.18 9.79
N LEU A 486 -29.75 -18.31 10.38
CA LEU A 486 -28.37 -18.66 10.71
C LEU A 486 -28.16 -18.98 12.18
N VAL A 487 -27.26 -19.90 12.46
CA VAL A 487 -26.74 -20.11 13.83
C VAL A 487 -25.87 -18.91 14.23
N ASP A 488 -25.53 -18.76 15.51
CA ASP A 488 -24.82 -17.60 16.01
C ASP A 488 -23.39 -17.53 15.47
N ASP A 489 -22.65 -18.63 15.45
CA ASP A 489 -21.29 -18.75 14.85
C ASP A 489 -21.28 -19.84 13.77
N PRO A 490 -21.58 -19.50 12.50
CA PRO A 490 -21.53 -20.46 11.41
C PRO A 490 -20.09 -20.80 11.01
N GLY A 491 -19.89 -22.02 10.55
CA GLY A 491 -18.62 -22.50 10.03
C GLY A 491 -18.12 -21.68 8.82
N HIS A 492 -16.85 -21.90 8.43
CA HIS A 492 -16.24 -21.18 7.31
C HIS A 492 -16.76 -21.65 5.95
N HIS A 493 -16.89 -22.96 5.77
CA HIS A 493 -17.14 -23.52 4.45
C HIS A 493 -18.56 -24.05 4.31
N ARG A 494 -19.19 -23.77 3.17
CA ARG A 494 -20.53 -24.26 2.84
C ARG A 494 -20.63 -25.78 2.87
N ARG A 495 -19.52 -26.47 2.47
CA ARG A 495 -19.45 -27.94 2.40
C ARG A 495 -19.52 -28.63 3.76
N ASP A 496 -19.20 -27.89 4.83
CA ASP A 496 -19.17 -28.47 6.17
C ASP A 496 -20.59 -28.56 6.78
N GLY A 497 -21.54 -27.77 6.24
CA GLY A 497 -22.91 -27.70 6.74
C GLY A 497 -23.04 -27.14 8.15
N GLY A 498 -24.19 -27.28 8.78
CA GLY A 498 -24.45 -26.93 10.18
C GLY A 498 -24.64 -25.42 10.44
N PHE A 499 -24.77 -24.61 9.41
CA PHE A 499 -24.90 -23.15 9.55
C PHE A 499 -26.36 -22.66 9.60
N VAL A 500 -27.33 -23.49 9.20
CA VAL A 500 -28.75 -23.15 9.26
C VAL A 500 -29.29 -23.49 10.65
N ARG A 501 -30.04 -22.56 11.27
CA ARG A 501 -30.66 -22.72 12.58
C ARG A 501 -31.78 -23.74 12.53
N SER A 502 -31.90 -24.60 13.57
CA SER A 502 -33.03 -25.52 13.72
C SER A 502 -34.33 -24.75 13.84
N GLY A 503 -35.38 -25.26 13.21
CA GLY A 503 -36.69 -24.60 13.14
C GLY A 503 -36.86 -23.65 11.95
N PHE A 504 -35.82 -23.37 11.18
CA PHE A 504 -35.93 -22.52 10.01
C PHE A 504 -36.57 -23.25 8.81
N ARG A 505 -36.20 -24.54 8.61
CA ARG A 505 -36.65 -25.33 7.47
C ARG A 505 -37.01 -26.78 7.92
N PRO A 506 -38.30 -27.16 7.95
CA PRO A 506 -38.73 -28.45 8.51
C PRO A 506 -38.16 -29.68 7.79
N ASP A 507 -37.99 -29.63 6.45
CA ASP A 507 -37.41 -30.71 5.66
C ASP A 507 -35.92 -30.93 5.97
N LEU A 508 -35.19 -29.85 6.25
CA LEU A 508 -33.79 -29.90 6.71
C LEU A 508 -33.72 -30.52 8.11
N ASP A 509 -34.58 -30.08 9.02
CA ASP A 509 -34.59 -30.60 10.39
C ASP A 509 -34.92 -32.09 10.40
N ALA A 510 -35.87 -32.54 9.56
CA ALA A 510 -36.18 -33.96 9.39
C ALA A 510 -34.97 -34.77 8.88
N ALA A 511 -34.22 -34.22 7.89
CA ALA A 511 -33.01 -34.84 7.37
C ALA A 511 -31.88 -34.90 8.41
N ARG A 512 -31.72 -33.87 9.24
CA ARG A 512 -30.75 -33.83 10.34
C ARG A 512 -31.10 -34.82 11.44
N THR A 513 -32.37 -34.90 11.84
CA THR A 513 -32.82 -35.88 12.84
C THR A 513 -32.49 -37.31 12.41
N LEU A 514 -32.75 -37.68 11.14
CA LEU A 514 -32.38 -38.98 10.60
C LEU A 514 -30.87 -39.23 10.60
N ARG A 515 -30.06 -38.22 10.36
CA ARG A 515 -28.58 -38.29 10.43
C ARG A 515 -28.07 -38.45 11.88
N ASP A 516 -28.60 -37.63 12.80
CA ASP A 516 -28.14 -37.53 14.18
C ASP A 516 -28.64 -38.70 15.06
N ASP A 517 -29.88 -39.20 14.84
CA ASP A 517 -30.39 -40.39 15.43
C ASP A 517 -29.70 -41.68 14.91
N SER A 518 -28.81 -41.54 13.92
CA SER A 518 -28.08 -42.70 13.39
C SER A 518 -27.33 -43.49 14.45
N ARG A 519 -26.77 -42.80 15.49
CA ARG A 519 -26.14 -43.49 16.62
C ARG A 519 -27.14 -44.29 17.46
N LYS A 520 -28.33 -43.75 17.67
CA LYS A 520 -29.43 -44.42 18.40
C LYS A 520 -29.95 -45.61 17.63
N VAL A 521 -30.20 -45.41 16.33
CA VAL A 521 -30.63 -46.51 15.44
C VAL A 521 -29.59 -47.63 15.37
N MET A 522 -28.29 -47.29 15.29
CA MET A 522 -27.21 -48.29 15.31
C MET A 522 -27.08 -48.98 16.67
N ALA A 523 -27.31 -48.25 17.78
CA ALA A 523 -27.35 -48.87 19.12
C ALA A 523 -28.56 -49.78 19.30
N GLU A 524 -29.71 -49.44 18.75
CA GLU A 524 -30.94 -50.29 18.76
C GLU A 524 -30.70 -51.54 17.87
N LEU A 525 -30.07 -51.40 16.71
CA LEU A 525 -29.66 -52.54 15.87
C LEU A 525 -28.62 -53.41 16.57
N GLU A 526 -27.65 -52.83 17.26
CA GLU A 526 -26.67 -53.57 18.07
C GLU A 526 -27.39 -54.38 19.16
N ALA A 527 -28.32 -53.74 19.90
CA ALA A 527 -29.12 -54.42 20.93
C ALA A 527 -29.97 -55.56 20.38
N LYS A 528 -30.63 -55.37 19.23
CA LYS A 528 -31.38 -56.40 18.51
C LYS A 528 -30.49 -57.56 18.11
N TYR A 529 -29.32 -57.28 17.53
CA TYR A 529 -28.36 -58.33 17.13
C TYR A 529 -27.75 -59.06 18.33
N LEU A 530 -27.57 -58.40 19.47
CA LEU A 530 -27.15 -59.03 20.73
C LEU A 530 -28.19 -60.04 21.20
N GLU A 531 -29.50 -59.69 21.12
CA GLU A 531 -30.60 -60.56 21.48
C GLU A 531 -30.74 -61.72 20.51
N GLU A 532 -30.76 -61.47 19.19
CA GLU A 532 -30.93 -62.49 18.15
C GLU A 532 -29.79 -63.49 18.11
N THR A 533 -28.54 -63.05 18.36
CA THR A 533 -27.36 -63.92 18.29
C THR A 533 -26.94 -64.51 19.62
N ALA A 534 -27.43 -63.99 20.74
CA ALA A 534 -27.01 -64.25 22.13
C ALA A 534 -25.49 -64.09 22.37
N ILE A 535 -24.78 -63.30 21.50
CA ILE A 535 -23.33 -63.10 21.58
C ILE A 535 -23.10 -61.74 22.26
N LYS A 536 -22.86 -61.72 23.55
CA LYS A 536 -22.68 -60.51 24.39
C LYS A 536 -21.52 -59.60 23.97
N SER A 537 -20.57 -60.05 23.20
CA SER A 537 -19.40 -59.32 22.72
C SER A 537 -19.53 -58.79 21.30
N LEU A 538 -20.70 -58.98 20.67
CA LEU A 538 -21.01 -58.40 19.37
C LEU A 538 -21.06 -56.89 19.46
N LYS A 539 -20.49 -56.20 18.50
CA LYS A 539 -20.51 -54.73 18.37
C LYS A 539 -20.73 -54.28 16.94
N VAL A 540 -21.55 -53.30 16.75
CA VAL A 540 -21.68 -52.57 15.49
C VAL A 540 -20.61 -51.47 15.44
N ARG A 541 -19.74 -51.51 14.45
CA ARG A 541 -18.65 -50.54 14.24
C ARG A 541 -18.68 -50.00 12.84
N HIS A 542 -17.96 -48.88 12.63
CA HIS A 542 -17.80 -48.23 11.33
C HIS A 542 -16.34 -48.06 10.96
N ASN A 543 -16.01 -48.19 9.69
CA ASN A 543 -14.76 -47.73 9.10
C ASN A 543 -14.98 -47.24 7.66
N ASN A 544 -14.01 -46.48 7.12
CA ASN A 544 -14.14 -45.84 5.80
C ASN A 544 -14.07 -46.82 4.60
N ILE A 545 -13.75 -48.12 4.84
CA ILE A 545 -13.60 -49.12 3.76
C ILE A 545 -14.85 -50.00 3.67
N LEU A 546 -15.38 -50.45 4.82
CA LEU A 546 -16.50 -51.39 4.89
C LEU A 546 -17.83 -50.73 5.23
N GLY A 547 -17.83 -49.48 5.61
CA GLY A 547 -19.00 -48.82 6.20
C GLY A 547 -19.30 -49.34 7.61
N PHE A 548 -20.56 -49.49 7.95
CA PHE A 548 -20.97 -50.13 9.19
C PHE A 548 -20.90 -51.67 9.08
N TYR A 549 -20.38 -52.33 10.11
CA TYR A 549 -20.23 -53.77 10.17
C TYR A 549 -20.42 -54.26 11.60
N VAL A 550 -20.88 -55.52 11.70
CA VAL A 550 -20.97 -56.26 12.95
C VAL A 550 -19.64 -56.96 13.20
N GLU A 551 -18.96 -56.62 14.31
CA GLU A 551 -17.70 -57.28 14.73
C GLU A 551 -17.93 -58.24 15.86
N VAL A 552 -17.48 -59.49 15.68
CA VAL A 552 -17.61 -60.54 16.67
C VAL A 552 -16.22 -61.20 16.85
N PRO A 553 -15.80 -61.51 18.10
CA PRO A 553 -14.59 -62.26 18.33
C PRO A 553 -14.60 -63.64 17.62
N ALA A 554 -13.49 -64.07 17.02
CA ALA A 554 -13.40 -65.26 16.22
C ALA A 554 -13.87 -66.55 16.97
N ALA A 555 -13.64 -66.56 18.27
CA ALA A 555 -14.06 -67.68 19.13
C ALA A 555 -15.57 -67.84 19.26
N GLN A 556 -16.32 -66.74 19.04
CA GLN A 556 -17.79 -66.72 19.20
C GLN A 556 -18.55 -66.62 17.85
N ALA A 557 -17.85 -66.54 16.75
CA ALA A 557 -18.41 -66.32 15.43
C ALA A 557 -19.02 -67.54 14.75
N LYS A 558 -18.79 -68.74 15.28
CA LYS A 558 -19.25 -70.03 14.70
C LYS A 558 -20.76 -70.07 14.39
N PRO A 559 -21.68 -69.53 15.25
CA PRO A 559 -23.13 -69.52 14.96
C PRO A 559 -23.49 -68.62 13.77
N LEU A 560 -22.65 -67.60 13.43
CA LEU A 560 -22.89 -66.65 12.32
C LEU A 560 -22.31 -67.18 11.01
N LEU A 561 -21.48 -68.22 11.05
CA LEU A 561 -20.90 -68.88 9.86
C LEU A 561 -21.66 -70.09 9.39
N SER A 562 -22.50 -70.74 10.28
CA SER A 562 -23.23 -71.89 10.00
C SER A 562 -24.60 -71.88 10.66
N GLY A 563 -25.65 -72.39 10.05
CA GLY A 563 -27.01 -72.44 10.55
C GLY A 563 -27.88 -71.28 10.07
N PRO A 564 -29.04 -71.03 10.70
CA PRO A 564 -30.02 -70.04 10.25
C PRO A 564 -29.47 -68.56 10.24
N LEU A 565 -28.61 -68.24 11.19
CA LEU A 565 -28.00 -66.89 11.30
C LEU A 565 -27.01 -66.63 10.17
N ALA A 566 -26.43 -67.60 9.52
CA ALA A 566 -25.53 -67.45 8.37
C ALA A 566 -26.26 -66.85 7.14
N LEU A 567 -27.58 -66.98 7.08
CA LEU A 567 -28.41 -66.36 6.04
C LEU A 567 -28.62 -64.85 6.26
N ILE A 568 -28.58 -64.42 7.52
CA ILE A 568 -28.78 -63.00 7.91
C ILE A 568 -27.45 -62.26 7.97
N PHE A 569 -26.43 -62.87 8.60
CA PHE A 569 -25.09 -62.28 8.80
C PHE A 569 -24.13 -62.74 7.70
N ARG A 570 -23.96 -61.93 6.66
CA ARG A 570 -23.03 -62.20 5.55
C ARG A 570 -21.62 -61.86 5.93
N HIS A 571 -20.70 -62.82 5.92
CA HIS A 571 -19.29 -62.60 6.22
C HIS A 571 -18.64 -61.63 5.21
N ARG A 572 -17.92 -60.61 5.71
CA ARG A 572 -17.23 -59.61 4.91
C ARG A 572 -15.72 -59.66 5.04
N GLN A 573 -15.18 -59.88 6.22
CA GLN A 573 -13.73 -59.85 6.44
C GLN A 573 -13.34 -60.63 7.69
N THR A 574 -12.21 -61.37 7.59
CA THR A 574 -11.55 -62.00 8.75
C THR A 574 -10.37 -61.19 9.19
N MET A 575 -10.29 -60.88 10.48
CA MET A 575 -9.17 -60.19 11.12
C MET A 575 -8.52 -61.06 12.16
N ALA A 576 -7.27 -60.72 12.58
CA ALA A 576 -6.61 -61.44 13.68
C ALA A 576 -7.44 -61.28 14.97
N GLY A 577 -8.22 -62.30 15.33
CA GLY A 577 -9.01 -62.32 16.56
C GLY A 577 -10.50 -61.91 16.43
N ALA A 578 -10.98 -61.44 15.29
CA ALA A 578 -12.36 -61.06 15.06
C ALA A 578 -12.83 -61.32 13.63
N LEU A 579 -14.14 -61.56 13.48
CA LEU A 579 -14.81 -61.68 12.18
C LEU A 579 -15.81 -60.50 12.03
N ARG A 580 -15.90 -60.00 10.80
CA ARG A 580 -16.79 -58.89 10.45
C ARG A 580 -17.88 -59.36 9.49
N PHE A 581 -19.11 -58.99 9.83
CA PHE A 581 -20.30 -59.37 9.09
C PHE A 581 -21.11 -58.11 8.68
N ALA A 582 -21.93 -58.25 7.68
CA ALA A 582 -22.99 -57.29 7.34
C ALA A 582 -24.34 -58.00 7.25
N THR A 583 -25.40 -57.29 7.62
CA THR A 583 -26.75 -57.72 7.39
C THR A 583 -27.41 -56.84 6.35
N GLU A 584 -28.44 -57.29 5.68
CA GLU A 584 -29.22 -56.47 4.73
C GLU A 584 -29.84 -55.28 5.41
N GLU A 585 -30.34 -55.44 6.66
CA GLU A 585 -30.90 -54.38 7.46
C GLU A 585 -29.85 -53.30 7.84
N LEU A 586 -28.65 -53.72 8.19
CA LEU A 586 -27.55 -52.80 8.49
C LEU A 586 -27.13 -52.01 7.26
N VAL A 587 -27.03 -52.64 6.10
CA VAL A 587 -26.66 -51.96 4.83
C VAL A 587 -27.78 -51.03 4.39
N ALA A 588 -29.06 -51.44 4.53
CA ALA A 588 -30.19 -50.56 4.21
C ALA A 588 -30.25 -49.32 5.13
N THR A 589 -29.96 -49.51 6.42
CA THR A 589 -29.94 -48.42 7.40
C THR A 589 -28.76 -47.48 7.15
N GLU A 590 -27.61 -48.04 6.84
CA GLU A 590 -26.43 -47.22 6.42
C GLU A 590 -26.75 -46.36 5.19
N SER A 591 -27.33 -46.96 4.15
CA SER A 591 -27.72 -46.25 2.94
C SER A 591 -28.66 -45.07 3.26
N ARG A 592 -29.63 -45.30 4.15
CA ARG A 592 -30.58 -44.25 4.61
C ARG A 592 -29.85 -43.14 5.36
N ILE A 593 -28.88 -43.44 6.21
CA ILE A 593 -28.10 -42.48 6.96
C ILE A 593 -27.26 -41.61 6.02
N VAL A 594 -26.49 -42.24 5.11
CA VAL A 594 -25.65 -41.54 4.12
C VAL A 594 -26.50 -40.64 3.22
N THR A 595 -27.61 -41.18 2.68
CA THR A 595 -28.54 -40.39 1.86
C THR A 595 -29.13 -39.20 2.63
N SER A 596 -29.41 -39.38 3.94
CA SER A 596 -29.94 -38.28 4.78
C SER A 596 -28.89 -37.18 5.04
N ALA A 597 -27.62 -37.56 5.20
CA ALA A 597 -26.53 -36.58 5.36
C ALA A 597 -26.33 -35.78 4.10
N ASP A 598 -26.28 -36.43 2.93
CA ASP A 598 -26.16 -35.74 1.64
C ASP A 598 -27.39 -34.87 1.36
N ARG A 599 -28.59 -35.34 1.70
CA ARG A 599 -29.82 -34.56 1.58
C ARG A 599 -29.81 -33.35 2.48
N ALA A 600 -29.39 -33.46 3.75
CA ALA A 600 -29.27 -32.34 4.67
C ALA A 600 -28.29 -31.29 4.13
N LEU A 601 -27.12 -31.69 3.64
CA LEU A 601 -26.14 -30.79 3.04
C LEU A 601 -26.69 -30.09 1.79
N ALA A 602 -27.36 -30.81 0.90
CA ALA A 602 -28.00 -30.22 -0.29
C ALA A 602 -29.04 -29.16 0.08
N LEU A 603 -29.92 -29.44 1.07
CA LEU A 603 -30.90 -28.48 1.57
C LEU A 603 -30.26 -27.25 2.20
N GLU A 604 -29.15 -27.41 2.92
CA GLU A 604 -28.38 -26.27 3.44
C GLU A 604 -27.76 -25.42 2.32
N GLN A 605 -27.28 -26.03 1.23
CA GLN A 605 -26.79 -25.30 0.05
C GLN A 605 -27.92 -24.52 -0.65
N GLU A 606 -29.13 -25.07 -0.71
CA GLU A 606 -30.32 -24.37 -1.23
C GLU A 606 -30.63 -23.15 -0.36
N VAL A 607 -30.69 -23.30 0.96
CA VAL A 607 -30.89 -22.20 1.90
C VAL A 607 -29.81 -21.14 1.77
N PHE A 608 -28.55 -21.54 1.63
CA PHE A 608 -27.45 -20.62 1.39
C PHE A 608 -27.70 -19.79 0.11
N ALA A 609 -28.08 -20.43 -0.98
CA ALA A 609 -28.34 -19.74 -2.25
C ALA A 609 -29.52 -18.76 -2.12
N GLU A 610 -30.59 -19.13 -1.42
CA GLU A 610 -31.74 -18.26 -1.13
C GLU A 610 -31.34 -17.03 -0.32
N LEU A 611 -30.53 -17.19 0.75
CA LEU A 611 -30.04 -16.10 1.59
C LEU A 611 -29.08 -15.20 0.83
N ALA A 612 -28.16 -15.77 0.05
CA ALA A 612 -27.22 -14.99 -0.79
C ALA A 612 -27.97 -14.16 -1.84
N ALA A 613 -29.02 -14.72 -2.46
CA ALA A 613 -29.89 -13.99 -3.37
C ALA A 613 -30.67 -12.86 -2.66
N ALA A 614 -31.10 -13.07 -1.42
CA ALA A 614 -31.71 -12.02 -0.60
C ALA A 614 -30.73 -10.88 -0.30
N VAL A 615 -29.49 -11.19 0.08
CA VAL A 615 -28.42 -10.20 0.26
C VAL A 615 -28.14 -9.43 -1.03
N ALA A 616 -28.09 -10.10 -2.19
CA ALA A 616 -27.85 -9.45 -3.47
C ALA A 616 -28.97 -8.46 -3.85
N ARG A 617 -30.22 -8.78 -3.58
CA ARG A 617 -31.38 -7.87 -3.79
C ARG A 617 -31.27 -6.58 -2.98
N HIS A 618 -30.70 -6.64 -1.77
CA HIS A 618 -30.48 -5.49 -0.88
C HIS A 618 -29.09 -4.87 -1.06
N GLY A 619 -28.37 -5.23 -2.13
CA GLY A 619 -26.96 -4.89 -2.33
C GLY A 619 -26.66 -3.39 -2.25
N GLN A 620 -27.51 -2.52 -2.80
CA GLN A 620 -27.30 -1.07 -2.73
C GLN A 620 -27.46 -0.55 -1.29
N ALA A 621 -28.55 -0.90 -0.61
CA ALA A 621 -28.80 -0.46 0.77
C ALA A 621 -27.69 -0.94 1.72
N LEU A 622 -27.23 -2.19 1.57
CA LEU A 622 -26.09 -2.72 2.33
C LEU A 622 -24.80 -1.94 2.05
N GLY A 623 -24.60 -1.47 0.82
CA GLY A 623 -23.49 -0.60 0.46
C GLY A 623 -23.51 0.74 1.20
N GLU A 624 -24.69 1.36 1.31
CA GLU A 624 -24.87 2.61 2.04
C GLU A 624 -24.67 2.43 3.55
N VAL A 625 -25.20 1.35 4.12
CA VAL A 625 -25.00 1.00 5.53
C VAL A 625 -23.52 0.77 5.83
N ALA A 626 -22.84 -0.01 5.00
CA ALA A 626 -21.39 -0.28 5.18
C ALA A 626 -20.55 0.99 5.11
N ALA A 627 -20.88 1.91 4.20
CA ALA A 627 -20.22 3.21 4.10
C ALA A 627 -20.50 4.08 5.34
N ALA A 628 -21.77 4.14 5.78
CA ALA A 628 -22.15 4.92 6.95
C ALA A 628 -21.47 4.43 8.24
N LEU A 629 -21.29 3.11 8.41
CA LEU A 629 -20.53 2.55 9.53
C LEU A 629 -19.06 2.96 9.47
N GLY A 630 -18.42 2.93 8.28
CA GLY A 630 -17.04 3.36 8.10
C GLY A 630 -16.85 4.86 8.33
N GLU A 631 -17.76 5.70 7.82
CA GLU A 631 -17.76 7.14 8.04
C GLU A 631 -17.94 7.48 9.52
N LEU A 632 -18.89 6.83 10.21
CA LEU A 632 -19.13 7.04 11.65
C LEU A 632 -17.91 6.64 12.49
N ASP A 633 -17.23 5.53 12.16
CA ASP A 633 -16.01 5.10 12.84
C ASP A 633 -14.85 6.10 12.60
N CYS A 634 -14.72 6.64 11.39
CA CYS A 634 -13.76 7.67 11.08
C CYS A 634 -14.00 8.94 11.91
N GLU A 635 -15.24 9.45 11.95
CA GLU A 635 -15.61 10.64 12.72
C GLU A 635 -15.39 10.44 14.23
N ALA A 636 -15.82 9.29 14.77
CA ALA A 636 -15.61 8.95 16.17
C ALA A 636 -14.12 8.78 16.51
N GLY A 637 -13.33 8.23 15.58
CA GLY A 637 -11.87 8.10 15.70
C GLY A 637 -11.16 9.45 15.71
N LEU A 638 -11.57 10.39 14.84
CA LEU A 638 -11.03 11.76 14.82
C LEU A 638 -11.40 12.55 16.10
N ALA A 639 -12.61 12.38 16.62
CA ALA A 639 -13.00 12.96 17.89
C ALA A 639 -12.21 12.37 19.07
N GLU A 640 -11.91 11.08 19.02
CA GLU A 640 -11.11 10.41 20.05
C GLU A 640 -9.66 10.90 20.08
N VAL A 641 -8.99 10.96 18.93
CA VAL A 641 -7.62 11.48 18.88
C VAL A 641 -7.57 12.95 19.30
N ALA A 642 -8.60 13.73 18.97
CA ALA A 642 -8.69 15.12 19.39
C ALA A 642 -8.76 15.24 20.91
N ALA A 643 -9.54 14.40 21.58
CA ALA A 643 -9.64 14.36 23.03
C ALA A 643 -8.37 13.84 23.70
N GLU A 644 -7.77 12.76 23.18
CA GLU A 644 -6.53 12.17 23.72
C GLU A 644 -5.31 13.07 23.59
N GLN A 645 -5.24 13.85 22.49
CA GLN A 645 -4.05 14.62 22.12
C GLN A 645 -4.25 16.14 22.26
N ASP A 646 -5.37 16.57 22.84
CA ASP A 646 -5.67 18.00 23.03
C ASP A 646 -5.59 18.79 21.73
N TYR A 647 -6.34 18.34 20.71
CA TYR A 647 -6.47 19.02 19.43
C TYR A 647 -7.65 19.99 19.47
N VAL A 648 -7.54 21.07 18.68
CA VAL A 648 -8.57 22.10 18.62
C VAL A 648 -9.24 22.17 17.27
N ARG A 649 -10.48 22.64 17.24
CA ARG A 649 -11.21 22.90 16.01
C ARG A 649 -10.57 24.06 15.23
N PRO A 650 -10.13 23.85 13.96
CA PRO A 650 -9.65 24.93 13.11
C PRO A 650 -10.80 25.74 12.53
N LEU A 651 -10.54 27.01 12.25
CA LEU A 651 -11.39 27.90 11.44
C LEU A 651 -10.86 27.89 10.00
N LEU A 652 -11.75 27.69 9.02
CA LEU A 652 -11.38 27.72 7.62
C LEU A 652 -12.22 28.76 6.88
N ASP A 653 -11.55 29.51 6.01
CA ASP A 653 -12.17 30.52 5.14
C ASP A 653 -11.58 30.47 3.73
N ASP A 654 -12.14 31.27 2.81
CA ASP A 654 -11.63 31.39 1.44
C ASP A 654 -10.54 32.48 1.29
N GLY A 655 -10.10 33.08 2.38
CA GLY A 655 -9.09 34.13 2.42
C GLY A 655 -7.66 33.61 2.30
N PRO A 656 -6.67 34.50 2.34
CA PRO A 656 -5.25 34.15 2.32
C PRO A 656 -4.68 33.81 3.70
N THR A 657 -5.44 33.94 4.76
CA THR A 657 -4.99 33.82 6.15
C THR A 657 -4.38 32.44 6.43
N PHE A 658 -3.23 32.41 7.11
CA PHE A 658 -2.63 31.21 7.64
C PHE A 658 -2.06 31.53 9.02
N GLU A 659 -2.88 31.33 10.04
CA GLU A 659 -2.53 31.63 11.41
C GLU A 659 -2.66 30.38 12.28
N ILE A 660 -1.54 29.90 12.80
CA ILE A 660 -1.46 28.78 13.72
C ILE A 660 -0.78 29.28 15.00
N ARG A 661 -1.45 29.16 16.12
CA ARG A 661 -0.90 29.49 17.44
C ARG A 661 -0.67 28.23 18.26
N GLY A 662 0.51 28.12 18.83
CA GLY A 662 0.88 26.96 19.63
C GLY A 662 0.82 25.65 18.85
N GLY A 663 1.22 25.66 17.57
CA GLY A 663 1.22 24.49 16.71
C GLY A 663 2.20 23.41 17.20
N ARG A 664 1.82 22.13 17.05
CA ARG A 664 2.60 20.97 17.45
C ARG A 664 2.68 19.99 16.30
N HIS A 665 3.73 19.19 16.24
CA HIS A 665 3.88 18.15 15.21
C HIS A 665 3.26 16.84 15.69
N ALA A 666 2.15 16.43 15.11
CA ALA A 666 1.34 15.28 15.55
C ALA A 666 2.15 14.00 15.80
N VAL A 667 3.06 13.65 14.88
CA VAL A 667 3.87 12.43 14.96
C VAL A 667 4.98 12.58 15.99
N VAL A 668 5.75 13.68 15.93
CA VAL A 668 6.92 13.90 16.81
C VAL A 668 6.49 14.07 18.27
N GLU A 669 5.37 14.77 18.52
CA GLU A 669 4.83 14.93 19.86
C GLU A 669 4.48 13.57 20.50
N GLN A 670 3.78 12.70 19.76
CA GLN A 670 3.42 11.37 20.25
C GLN A 670 4.67 10.47 20.43
N ALA A 671 5.66 10.59 19.55
CA ALA A 671 6.92 9.88 19.70
C ALA A 671 7.68 10.30 20.97
N LEU A 672 7.74 11.60 21.27
CA LEU A 672 8.35 12.12 22.48
C LEU A 672 7.61 11.67 23.75
N LYS A 673 6.28 11.70 23.73
CA LYS A 673 5.43 11.17 24.82
C LYS A 673 5.70 9.68 25.06
N ALA A 674 5.73 8.88 23.98
CA ALA A 674 5.99 7.44 24.08
C ALA A 674 7.39 7.11 24.60
N ALA A 675 8.39 7.92 24.24
CA ALA A 675 9.78 7.78 24.68
C ALA A 675 10.08 8.43 26.05
N ASN A 676 9.12 9.13 26.67
CA ASN A 676 9.31 9.95 27.88
C ASN A 676 10.45 10.97 27.74
N CYS A 677 10.63 11.55 26.55
CA CYS A 677 11.71 12.49 26.24
C CYS A 677 11.35 13.97 26.50
N GLY A 678 10.32 14.24 27.28
CA GLY A 678 9.85 15.61 27.58
C GLY A 678 8.72 16.07 26.68
N ALA A 679 8.22 17.28 26.91
CA ALA A 679 7.09 17.85 26.15
C ALA A 679 7.57 18.46 24.83
N PHE A 680 6.75 18.36 23.79
CA PHE A 680 6.98 19.05 22.53
C PHE A 680 6.89 20.56 22.71
N ILE A 681 7.81 21.32 22.13
CA ILE A 681 7.78 22.80 22.18
C ILE A 681 6.90 23.33 21.05
N ALA A 682 5.76 23.89 21.43
CA ALA A 682 4.80 24.45 20.51
C ALA A 682 5.29 25.78 19.90
N ASN A 683 4.99 26.02 18.62
CA ASN A 683 5.42 27.18 17.86
C ASN A 683 4.25 27.85 17.13
N ASP A 684 4.34 29.17 16.99
CA ASP A 684 3.41 29.96 16.21
C ASP A 684 3.87 30.09 14.75
N CYS A 685 2.92 30.11 13.82
CA CYS A 685 3.16 30.43 12.41
C CYS A 685 2.03 31.35 11.93
N VAL A 686 2.37 32.53 11.47
CA VAL A 686 1.40 33.55 11.02
C VAL A 686 1.83 34.09 9.69
N LEU A 687 1.17 33.66 8.62
CA LEU A 687 1.37 34.15 7.26
C LEU A 687 0.12 34.87 6.77
N ALA A 688 0.29 36.03 6.09
CA ALA A 688 -0.78 36.79 5.44
C ALA A 688 -2.01 37.04 6.35
N ALA A 689 -1.80 37.38 7.61
CA ALA A 689 -2.90 37.66 8.53
C ALA A 689 -3.63 38.98 8.11
N VAL A 690 -4.78 38.82 7.49
CA VAL A 690 -5.67 39.93 7.12
C VAL A 690 -7.00 39.71 7.87
N HIS A 691 -6.99 39.83 9.21
CA HIS A 691 -8.25 39.77 9.96
C HIS A 691 -8.68 41.20 10.35
N PRO A 692 -9.95 41.61 10.08
CA PRO A 692 -10.46 42.92 10.49
C PRO A 692 -10.44 43.17 12.02
N GLN A 693 -10.30 42.10 12.80
CA GLN A 693 -10.25 42.13 14.27
C GLN A 693 -8.85 41.99 14.85
N SER A 694 -7.80 41.87 14.03
CA SER A 694 -6.44 41.90 14.54
C SER A 694 -6.16 43.29 15.10
N PRO A 695 -5.50 43.45 16.27
CA PRO A 695 -5.14 44.71 16.81
C PRO A 695 -4.38 45.55 15.76
N LYS A 696 -4.60 46.87 15.73
CA LYS A 696 -3.95 47.78 14.79
C LYS A 696 -2.41 47.76 14.85
N ASP A 697 -1.85 47.07 15.84
CA ASP A 697 -0.42 46.78 16.04
C ASP A 697 0.04 45.45 15.44
N SER A 698 -0.66 44.89 14.41
CA SER A 698 -0.14 43.67 13.73
C SER A 698 1.18 44.05 13.05
N ASP A 699 2.26 43.55 13.65
CA ASP A 699 3.63 43.70 13.18
C ASP A 699 3.81 43.25 11.71
N GLU A 700 4.77 43.83 10.98
CA GLU A 700 5.13 43.47 9.60
C GLU A 700 5.27 41.96 9.36
N VAL A 701 5.82 41.25 10.34
CA VAL A 701 5.97 39.77 10.27
C VAL A 701 4.63 39.06 10.16
N SER A 702 3.57 39.54 10.75
CA SER A 702 2.23 38.96 10.67
C SER A 702 1.53 39.22 9.33
N ARG A 703 2.00 40.15 8.53
CA ARG A 703 1.50 40.44 7.17
C ARG A 703 2.27 39.68 6.09
N ALA A 704 3.46 39.18 6.42
CA ALA A 704 4.31 38.48 5.48
C ALA A 704 3.66 37.20 4.96
N ARG A 705 3.72 36.97 3.66
CA ARG A 705 3.30 35.71 3.02
C ARG A 705 4.44 34.72 2.97
N LEU A 706 5.69 35.18 3.02
CA LEU A 706 6.86 34.37 2.93
C LEU A 706 7.76 34.58 4.15
N TRP A 707 8.05 33.50 4.86
CA TRP A 707 9.01 33.48 5.95
C TRP A 707 10.33 32.85 5.51
N LEU A 708 11.44 33.55 5.71
CA LEU A 708 12.79 33.04 5.62
C LEU A 708 13.19 32.48 7.01
N VAL A 709 13.29 31.17 7.10
CA VAL A 709 13.55 30.45 8.37
C VAL A 709 15.03 30.11 8.46
N THR A 710 15.76 30.77 9.37
CA THR A 710 17.20 30.57 9.58
C THR A 710 17.49 29.78 10.86
N GLY A 711 18.77 29.46 11.09
CA GLY A 711 19.22 28.70 12.26
C GLY A 711 19.71 27.30 11.95
N PRO A 712 20.28 26.56 12.93
CA PRO A 712 20.84 25.24 12.72
C PRO A 712 19.75 24.16 12.48
N ASN A 713 20.06 23.14 11.69
CA ASN A 713 19.10 22.06 11.37
C ASN A 713 18.63 21.30 12.61
N MET A 714 19.53 21.05 13.55
CA MET A 714 19.20 20.35 14.80
C MET A 714 18.26 21.14 15.71
N ALA A 715 18.06 22.42 15.47
CA ALA A 715 17.13 23.25 16.24
C ALA A 715 15.65 22.98 15.89
N GLY A 716 15.36 22.13 14.88
CA GLY A 716 14.01 21.72 14.53
C GLY A 716 13.34 22.48 13.38
N LYS A 717 14.13 23.14 12.49
CA LYS A 717 13.58 23.83 11.29
C LYS A 717 12.65 22.94 10.49
N SER A 718 13.14 21.78 10.02
CA SER A 718 12.39 20.84 9.18
C SER A 718 11.14 20.31 9.89
N THR A 719 11.20 20.10 11.22
CA THR A 719 10.05 19.70 12.04
C THR A 719 8.99 20.81 12.07
N PHE A 720 9.41 22.07 12.25
CA PHE A 720 8.52 23.23 12.22
C PHE A 720 7.85 23.41 10.86
N LEU A 721 8.60 23.25 9.78
CA LEU A 721 8.08 23.34 8.42
C LEU A 721 7.01 22.30 8.17
N ARG A 722 7.32 21.02 8.44
CA ARG A 722 6.38 19.90 8.26
C ARG A 722 5.14 20.05 9.14
N GLN A 723 5.30 20.46 10.39
CA GLN A 723 4.21 20.72 11.33
C GLN A 723 3.10 21.57 10.71
N ASN A 724 3.46 22.70 10.08
CA ASN A 724 2.50 23.63 9.50
C ASN A 724 1.76 23.02 8.29
N ALA A 725 2.48 22.27 7.44
CA ALA A 725 1.86 21.54 6.34
C ALA A 725 0.87 20.48 6.85
N LEU A 726 1.26 19.68 7.85
CA LEU A 726 0.42 18.64 8.42
C LEU A 726 -0.85 19.21 9.08
N ILE A 727 -0.73 20.35 9.74
CA ILE A 727 -1.88 21.07 10.32
C ILE A 727 -2.86 21.49 9.21
N ALA A 728 -2.37 22.04 8.10
CA ALA A 728 -3.21 22.40 6.95
C ALA A 728 -3.92 21.17 6.34
N VAL A 729 -3.21 20.05 6.19
CA VAL A 729 -3.78 18.78 5.69
C VAL A 729 -4.87 18.28 6.64
N LEU A 730 -4.62 18.26 7.95
CA LEU A 730 -5.58 17.84 8.96
C LEU A 730 -6.83 18.74 8.96
N ALA A 731 -6.65 20.06 8.91
CA ALA A 731 -7.75 21.03 8.85
C ALA A 731 -8.65 20.77 7.63
N GLN A 732 -8.06 20.63 6.43
CA GLN A 732 -8.82 20.45 5.18
C GLN A 732 -9.41 19.04 5.01
N MET A 733 -8.93 18.01 5.73
CA MET A 733 -9.62 16.72 5.75
C MET A 733 -10.86 16.71 6.66
N GLY A 734 -11.07 17.75 7.47
CA GLY A 734 -12.15 17.87 8.43
C GLY A 734 -11.82 17.30 9.81
N SER A 735 -10.57 17.41 10.24
CA SER A 735 -10.08 17.00 11.56
C SER A 735 -9.77 18.19 12.44
N PHE A 736 -9.84 18.02 13.75
CA PHE A 736 -9.20 18.91 14.71
C PHE A 736 -7.67 18.83 14.56
N VAL A 737 -6.97 19.88 14.97
CA VAL A 737 -5.55 20.08 14.70
C VAL A 737 -4.73 20.24 15.99
N PRO A 738 -3.46 19.78 16.00
CA PRO A 738 -2.56 19.90 17.14
C PRO A 738 -2.05 21.37 17.27
N ALA A 739 -2.89 22.22 17.78
CA ALA A 739 -2.59 23.65 18.00
C ALA A 739 -3.35 24.19 19.19
N ARG A 740 -3.04 25.40 19.62
CA ARG A 740 -3.86 26.17 20.58
C ARG A 740 -5.02 26.85 19.88
N SER A 741 -4.78 27.36 18.68
CA SER A 741 -5.80 27.85 17.74
C SER A 741 -5.23 27.82 16.32
N ALA A 742 -6.12 27.66 15.33
CA ALA A 742 -5.76 27.69 13.92
C ALA A 742 -6.86 28.39 13.10
N ALA A 743 -6.46 29.34 12.24
CA ALA A 743 -7.32 29.97 11.24
C ALA A 743 -6.59 29.90 9.89
N ILE A 744 -7.16 29.15 8.94
CA ILE A 744 -6.47 28.75 7.72
C ILE A 744 -7.37 29.03 6.52
N GLY A 745 -6.90 29.90 5.62
CA GLY A 745 -7.49 30.06 4.28
C GLY A 745 -7.25 28.80 3.45
N ILE A 746 -8.29 28.36 2.74
CA ILE A 746 -8.24 27.13 1.93
C ILE A 746 -7.00 27.10 1.04
N VAL A 747 -6.25 26.02 1.14
CA VAL A 747 -5.07 25.72 0.31
C VAL A 747 -5.51 24.87 -0.89
N ASP A 748 -5.11 25.27 -2.07
CA ASP A 748 -5.44 24.54 -3.31
C ASP A 748 -4.38 23.50 -3.68
N ARG A 749 -3.09 23.86 -3.48
CA ARG A 749 -1.94 22.99 -3.71
C ARG A 749 -0.97 23.08 -2.53
N LEU A 750 -0.46 21.95 -2.10
CA LEU A 750 0.56 21.87 -1.07
C LEU A 750 1.83 21.25 -1.66
N PHE A 751 2.92 22.02 -1.57
CA PHE A 751 4.24 21.59 -1.98
C PHE A 751 5.17 21.54 -0.77
N SER A 752 5.87 20.44 -0.60
CA SER A 752 6.82 20.25 0.49
C SER A 752 8.10 19.61 -0.02
N ARG A 753 9.18 20.37 0.03
CA ARG A 753 10.52 19.91 -0.26
C ARG A 753 11.33 19.99 1.04
N VAL A 754 11.24 18.96 1.88
CA VAL A 754 11.92 18.88 3.18
C VAL A 754 12.65 17.52 3.27
N GLY A 755 13.99 17.60 3.35
CA GLY A 755 14.86 16.41 3.34
C GLY A 755 15.14 15.89 1.93
N ALA A 756 16.41 15.65 1.62
CA ALA A 756 16.81 15.00 0.37
C ALA A 756 16.70 13.48 0.52
N ALA A 757 15.90 12.83 -0.31
CA ALA A 757 16.04 11.42 -0.55
C ALA A 757 17.11 11.25 -1.64
N ASP A 758 18.21 10.58 -1.34
CA ASP A 758 19.22 10.21 -2.33
C ASP A 758 18.62 9.16 -3.27
N ASP A 759 18.39 9.55 -4.52
CA ASP A 759 17.92 8.62 -5.56
C ASP A 759 19.11 8.08 -6.39
N LEU A 760 20.09 7.53 -5.70
CA LEU A 760 21.27 6.90 -6.29
C LEU A 760 20.90 5.75 -7.25
N ALA A 761 19.76 5.09 -7.01
CA ALA A 761 19.28 4.01 -7.87
C ALA A 761 18.93 4.45 -9.31
N ARG A 762 18.66 5.76 -9.50
CA ARG A 762 18.28 6.33 -10.81
C ARG A 762 19.41 7.07 -11.51
N GLY A 763 20.62 7.10 -10.93
CA GLY A 763 21.77 7.80 -11.50
C GLY A 763 21.57 9.31 -11.70
N ARG A 764 20.59 9.92 -11.01
CA ARG A 764 20.35 11.36 -11.01
C ARG A 764 21.08 11.99 -9.84
N SER A 765 21.80 13.07 -10.08
CA SER A 765 22.36 13.89 -9.01
C SER A 765 21.23 14.41 -8.12
N THR A 766 21.45 14.42 -6.81
CA THR A 766 20.53 15.01 -5.82
C THR A 766 20.14 16.43 -6.19
N PHE A 767 21.10 17.21 -6.72
CA PHE A 767 20.86 18.57 -7.21
C PHE A 767 19.88 18.60 -8.41
N MET A 768 20.00 17.68 -9.37
CA MET A 768 19.07 17.63 -10.51
C MET A 768 17.65 17.28 -10.08
N VAL A 769 17.49 16.34 -9.13
CA VAL A 769 16.17 16.02 -8.55
C VAL A 769 15.57 17.24 -7.85
N GLU A 770 16.39 17.94 -7.06
CA GLU A 770 16.00 19.18 -6.38
C GLU A 770 15.54 20.25 -7.36
N MET A 771 16.26 20.46 -8.45
CA MET A 771 15.89 21.47 -9.47
C MET A 771 14.61 21.10 -10.22
N VAL A 772 14.38 19.83 -10.53
CA VAL A 772 13.14 19.36 -11.17
C VAL A 772 11.92 19.57 -10.26
N GLU A 773 12.05 19.23 -8.98
CA GLU A 773 10.97 19.45 -7.99
C GLU A 773 10.72 20.95 -7.77
N THR A 774 11.75 21.75 -7.64
CA THR A 774 11.65 23.22 -7.50
C THR A 774 11.00 23.84 -8.75
N ALA A 775 11.38 23.41 -9.95
CA ALA A 775 10.76 23.86 -11.18
C ALA A 775 9.26 23.51 -11.24
N ALA A 776 8.88 22.29 -10.81
CA ALA A 776 7.47 21.90 -10.74
C ALA A 776 6.68 22.80 -9.77
N ILE A 777 7.25 23.14 -8.62
CA ILE A 777 6.65 24.07 -7.64
C ILE A 777 6.43 25.44 -8.27
N LEU A 778 7.48 26.06 -8.81
CA LEU A 778 7.42 27.41 -9.37
C LEU A 778 6.43 27.53 -10.53
N ASN A 779 6.29 26.48 -11.34
CA ASN A 779 5.36 26.47 -12.47
C ASN A 779 3.90 26.18 -12.08
N GLN A 780 3.64 25.55 -10.93
CA GLN A 780 2.30 25.09 -10.57
C GLN A 780 1.70 25.79 -9.34
N ALA A 781 2.52 26.44 -8.51
CA ALA A 781 2.02 27.14 -7.33
C ALA A 781 1.19 28.37 -7.73
N THR A 782 0.06 28.55 -7.03
CA THR A 782 -0.89 29.66 -7.17
C THR A 782 -0.80 30.56 -5.92
N ASP A 783 -1.53 31.66 -5.92
CA ASP A 783 -1.67 32.56 -4.77
C ASP A 783 -2.35 31.91 -3.55
N ARG A 784 -3.06 30.79 -3.75
CA ARG A 784 -3.68 29.98 -2.69
C ARG A 784 -2.84 28.79 -2.24
N SER A 785 -1.70 28.54 -2.85
CA SER A 785 -0.84 27.42 -2.52
C SER A 785 -0.09 27.66 -1.21
N LEU A 786 0.28 26.55 -0.56
CA LEU A 786 1.24 26.53 0.55
C LEU A 786 2.52 25.82 0.09
N VAL A 787 3.63 26.55 0.12
CA VAL A 787 4.93 26.07 -0.34
C VAL A 787 5.89 25.98 0.84
N ILE A 788 6.53 24.82 0.99
CA ILE A 788 7.50 24.57 2.05
C ILE A 788 8.80 24.08 1.42
N LEU A 789 9.85 24.87 1.54
CA LEU A 789 11.16 24.58 0.98
C LEU A 789 12.21 24.55 2.09
N ASP A 790 13.04 23.51 2.08
CA ASP A 790 14.13 23.35 3.04
C ASP A 790 15.45 23.22 2.29
N GLU A 791 16.29 24.26 2.43
CA GLU A 791 17.70 24.30 2.01
C GLU A 791 17.93 24.10 0.50
N ILE A 792 17.22 24.85 -0.32
CA ILE A 792 17.40 24.85 -1.78
C ILE A 792 18.81 25.35 -2.15
N GLY A 793 19.45 24.66 -3.12
CA GLY A 793 20.79 25.01 -3.66
C GLY A 793 21.96 24.31 -2.97
N ARG A 794 21.73 23.26 -2.17
CA ARG A 794 22.81 22.54 -1.46
C ARG A 794 23.73 21.69 -2.34
N GLY A 795 23.26 21.23 -3.48
CA GLY A 795 23.95 20.28 -4.34
C GLY A 795 24.96 20.87 -5.33
N THR A 796 25.27 22.17 -5.24
CA THR A 796 26.14 22.90 -6.15
C THR A 796 27.12 23.83 -5.45
N ALA A 797 27.92 24.61 -6.19
CA ALA A 797 28.82 25.61 -5.62
C ALA A 797 28.03 26.67 -4.83
N THR A 798 28.61 27.19 -3.75
CA THR A 798 27.90 28.06 -2.79
C THR A 798 27.24 29.27 -3.46
N PHE A 799 27.95 29.93 -4.38
CA PHE A 799 27.38 31.12 -5.07
C PHE A 799 26.30 30.76 -6.07
N ASP A 800 26.40 29.62 -6.77
CA ASP A 800 25.37 29.15 -7.68
C ASP A 800 24.10 28.78 -6.87
N GLY A 801 24.27 28.05 -5.76
CA GLY A 801 23.18 27.67 -4.86
C GLY A 801 22.47 28.89 -4.26
N LEU A 802 23.25 29.88 -3.78
CA LEU A 802 22.71 31.13 -3.28
C LEU A 802 21.92 31.89 -4.36
N SER A 803 22.48 31.99 -5.58
CA SER A 803 21.84 32.71 -6.70
C SER A 803 20.51 32.06 -7.09
N ILE A 804 20.45 30.71 -7.12
CA ILE A 804 19.23 29.98 -7.40
C ILE A 804 18.21 30.18 -6.26
N ALA A 805 18.63 30.04 -5.01
CA ALA A 805 17.76 30.22 -3.85
C ALA A 805 17.16 31.64 -3.80
N TRP A 806 17.98 32.66 -4.13
CA TRP A 806 17.56 34.05 -4.22
C TRP A 806 16.47 34.24 -5.28
N ALA A 807 16.70 33.78 -6.51
CA ALA A 807 15.75 33.86 -7.61
C ALA A 807 14.46 33.09 -7.34
N VAL A 808 14.52 31.92 -6.64
CA VAL A 808 13.36 31.17 -6.22
C VAL A 808 12.49 31.97 -5.23
N VAL A 809 13.09 32.63 -4.25
CA VAL A 809 12.36 33.47 -3.28
C VAL A 809 11.68 34.63 -4.00
N GLU A 810 12.39 35.32 -4.90
CA GLU A 810 11.82 36.42 -5.71
C GLU A 810 10.63 35.91 -6.55
N HIS A 811 10.77 34.78 -7.21
CA HIS A 811 9.69 34.20 -8.03
C HIS A 811 8.45 33.80 -7.20
N LEU A 812 8.65 33.16 -6.04
CA LEU A 812 7.55 32.84 -5.13
C LEU A 812 6.80 34.07 -4.63
N HIS A 813 7.53 35.16 -4.38
CA HIS A 813 6.96 36.40 -3.92
C HIS A 813 6.24 37.20 -5.02
N GLU A 814 6.88 37.41 -6.18
CA GLU A 814 6.41 38.32 -7.23
C GLU A 814 5.42 37.65 -8.19
N VAL A 815 5.67 36.38 -8.56
CA VAL A 815 4.91 35.67 -9.59
C VAL A 815 3.85 34.78 -8.96
N ASN A 816 4.26 33.83 -8.12
CA ASN A 816 3.32 32.88 -7.49
C ASN A 816 2.46 33.54 -6.41
N ARG A 817 3.00 34.48 -5.65
CA ARG A 817 2.34 35.18 -4.54
C ARG A 817 1.73 34.27 -3.49
N CYS A 818 2.30 33.08 -3.35
CA CYS A 818 1.81 32.04 -2.47
C CYS A 818 2.25 32.24 -1.01
N ARG A 819 1.64 31.49 -0.10
CA ARG A 819 2.13 31.36 1.27
C ARG A 819 3.34 30.44 1.28
N ALA A 820 4.47 30.88 1.81
CA ALA A 820 5.69 30.11 1.77
C ALA A 820 6.49 30.12 3.07
N LEU A 821 7.04 28.96 3.42
CA LEU A 821 8.05 28.80 4.46
C LEU A 821 9.34 28.31 3.80
N PHE A 822 10.35 29.15 3.78
CA PHE A 822 11.62 28.89 3.11
C PHE A 822 12.74 28.80 4.15
N ALA A 823 13.17 27.59 4.48
CA ALA A 823 14.31 27.39 5.37
C ALA A 823 15.61 27.47 4.58
N THR A 824 16.58 28.17 5.12
CA THR A 824 17.87 28.37 4.48
C THR A 824 19.00 28.40 5.48
N HIS A 825 20.20 28.07 5.01
CA HIS A 825 21.48 28.30 5.71
C HIS A 825 22.28 29.47 5.11
N TYR A 826 21.76 30.05 4.01
CA TYR A 826 22.35 31.24 3.42
C TYR A 826 21.87 32.48 4.17
N HIS A 827 22.78 33.09 4.94
CA HIS A 827 22.48 34.32 5.70
C HIS A 827 22.22 35.53 4.80
N GLU A 828 22.80 35.53 3.62
CA GLU A 828 22.63 36.60 2.61
C GLU A 828 21.18 36.77 2.17
N LEU A 829 20.39 35.68 2.16
CA LEU A 829 18.98 35.73 1.80
C LEU A 829 18.15 36.55 2.78
N THR A 830 18.61 36.74 4.02
CA THR A 830 17.89 37.53 5.02
C THR A 830 17.74 39.01 4.62
N ALA A 831 18.64 39.53 3.77
CA ALA A 831 18.56 40.88 3.21
C ALA A 831 17.33 41.07 2.29
N LEU A 832 16.68 40.01 1.81
CA LEU A 832 15.46 40.10 1.02
C LEU A 832 14.27 40.63 1.83
N ALA A 833 14.21 40.38 3.14
CA ALA A 833 13.16 40.94 4.00
C ALA A 833 13.18 42.47 4.09
N ASP A 834 14.37 43.07 3.92
CA ASP A 834 14.50 44.52 3.90
C ASP A 834 14.12 45.18 2.55
N ARG A 835 14.07 44.34 1.49
CA ARG A 835 13.83 44.78 0.11
C ARG A 835 12.44 44.45 -0.41
N MET A 836 11.85 43.38 0.09
CA MET A 836 10.60 42.82 -0.42
C MET A 836 9.52 42.94 0.66
N ALA A 837 8.43 43.65 0.34
CA ALA A 837 7.27 43.68 1.21
C ALA A 837 6.69 42.24 1.36
N GLU A 838 6.09 41.95 2.49
CA GLU A 838 5.50 40.64 2.77
C GLU A 838 6.51 39.47 2.88
N VAL A 839 7.81 39.74 2.97
CA VAL A 839 8.85 38.78 3.35
C VAL A 839 9.32 39.07 4.77
N ALA A 840 9.45 38.06 5.60
CA ALA A 840 9.91 38.25 6.98
C ALA A 840 10.97 37.19 7.39
N ASN A 841 11.93 37.61 8.19
CA ASN A 841 12.94 36.75 8.78
C ASN A 841 12.46 36.18 10.10
N VAL A 842 12.61 34.86 10.25
CA VAL A 842 12.44 34.15 11.52
C VAL A 842 13.61 33.18 11.75
N THR A 843 13.92 32.94 12.99
CA THR A 843 15.02 32.05 13.35
C THR A 843 14.63 31.06 14.45
N MET A 844 15.29 29.90 14.48
CA MET A 844 15.18 28.96 15.60
C MET A 844 16.01 29.47 16.77
N GLU A 845 15.37 29.63 17.94
CA GLU A 845 16.04 30.14 19.13
C GLU A 845 17.07 29.15 19.66
N VAL A 846 18.28 29.68 19.84
CA VAL A 846 19.45 28.96 20.40
C VAL A 846 19.96 29.76 21.59
N ARG A 847 20.32 29.08 22.67
CA ARG A 847 20.92 29.70 23.84
C ARG A 847 22.31 29.09 24.09
N GLU A 848 23.28 29.95 24.22
CA GLU A 848 24.62 29.55 24.69
C GLU A 848 24.66 29.51 26.21
N TRP A 849 25.11 28.38 26.74
CA TRP A 849 25.28 28.21 28.18
C TRP A 849 26.60 27.48 28.46
N ARG A 850 27.59 28.18 29.08
CA ARG A 850 28.91 27.63 29.44
C ARG A 850 29.63 26.95 28.26
N ASP A 851 29.73 27.65 27.12
CA ASP A 851 30.28 27.15 25.85
C ASP A 851 29.56 25.94 25.22
N GLU A 852 28.39 25.58 25.72
CA GLU A 852 27.50 24.61 25.12
C GLU A 852 26.27 25.29 24.52
N ILE A 853 25.77 24.70 23.45
CA ILE A 853 24.55 25.18 22.79
C ILE A 853 23.36 24.36 23.26
N VAL A 854 22.34 25.08 23.70
CA VAL A 854 21.01 24.51 24.00
C VAL A 854 20.03 24.96 22.92
N PHE A 855 19.49 24.00 22.17
CA PHE A 855 18.44 24.26 21.21
C PHE A 855 17.09 24.35 21.94
N LEU A 856 16.45 25.54 21.87
CA LEU A 856 15.17 25.75 22.55
C LEU A 856 13.98 25.31 21.70
N HIS A 857 14.22 24.93 20.45
CA HIS A 857 13.17 24.50 19.51
C HIS A 857 12.01 25.50 19.35
N ARG A 858 12.27 26.76 19.60
CA ARG A 858 11.31 27.87 19.53
C ARG A 858 11.63 28.77 18.34
N VAL A 859 10.60 29.13 17.59
CA VAL A 859 10.71 30.12 16.51
C VAL A 859 10.67 31.51 17.10
N LYS A 860 11.61 32.37 16.70
CA LYS A 860 11.74 33.77 17.10
C LYS A 860 11.83 34.64 15.86
N ARG A 861 11.35 35.89 15.95
CA ARG A 861 11.49 36.88 14.90
C ARG A 861 12.96 37.35 14.74
N GLY A 862 13.33 37.67 13.50
CA GLY A 862 14.67 38.10 13.11
C GLY A 862 15.52 37.03 12.50
N ALA A 863 16.69 37.37 12.01
CA ALA A 863 17.64 36.45 11.43
C ALA A 863 18.53 35.80 12.52
N ALA A 864 19.18 34.68 12.23
CA ALA A 864 20.19 34.09 13.10
C ALA A 864 21.46 34.97 13.08
N ASP A 865 22.02 35.28 14.24
CA ASP A 865 23.18 36.13 14.38
C ASP A 865 24.47 35.47 13.90
N ARG A 866 24.53 34.12 13.85
CA ARG A 866 25.74 33.34 13.52
C ARG A 866 25.40 31.99 12.92
N SER A 867 26.37 31.40 12.23
CA SER A 867 26.33 30.00 11.86
C SER A 867 26.78 29.11 13.05
N TYR A 868 26.05 28.04 13.33
CA TYR A 868 26.32 27.15 14.47
C TYR A 868 26.95 25.80 14.05
N GLY A 869 27.42 25.67 12.81
CA GLY A 869 27.96 24.42 12.26
C GLY A 869 29.11 23.82 13.07
N ILE A 870 30.05 24.64 13.57
CA ILE A 870 31.19 24.18 14.36
C ILE A 870 30.74 23.63 15.71
N GLN A 871 29.79 24.29 16.37
CA GLN A 871 29.25 23.85 17.65
C GLN A 871 28.45 22.55 17.49
N VAL A 872 27.70 22.41 16.41
CA VAL A 872 27.03 21.15 16.06
C VAL A 872 28.05 20.03 15.84
N GLY A 873 29.17 20.32 15.14
CA GLY A 873 30.29 19.39 14.99
C GLY A 873 30.90 18.97 16.35
N LYS A 874 31.01 19.90 17.29
CA LYS A 874 31.45 19.61 18.67
C LYS A 874 30.48 18.67 19.39
N LEU A 875 29.17 18.91 19.30
CA LEU A 875 28.13 18.04 19.86
C LEU A 875 28.10 16.66 19.20
N ALA A 876 28.40 16.57 17.89
CA ALA A 876 28.52 15.31 17.17
C ALA A 876 29.80 14.52 17.48
N GLY A 877 30.67 15.05 18.35
CA GLY A 877 31.86 14.33 18.79
C GLY A 877 33.07 14.55 17.88
N LEU A 878 33.14 15.60 17.06
CA LEU A 878 34.33 15.93 16.30
C LEU A 878 35.50 16.21 17.26
N PRO A 879 36.73 15.77 16.95
CA PRO A 879 37.91 16.00 17.79
C PRO A 879 38.10 17.52 18.07
N LYS A 880 38.47 17.84 19.31
CA LYS A 880 38.64 19.24 19.76
C LYS A 880 39.61 20.03 18.87
N ALA A 881 40.68 19.41 18.40
CA ALA A 881 41.64 20.04 17.51
C ALA A 881 40.99 20.48 16.16
N VAL A 882 40.07 19.65 15.62
CA VAL A 882 39.36 19.96 14.37
C VAL A 882 38.39 21.12 14.59
N THR A 883 37.62 21.10 15.68
CA THR A 883 36.63 22.15 15.97
C THR A 883 37.31 23.49 16.30
N MET A 884 38.44 23.51 16.98
CA MET A 884 39.24 24.72 17.22
C MET A 884 39.77 25.27 15.91
N ARG A 885 40.33 24.41 15.06
CA ARG A 885 40.84 24.83 13.76
C ARG A 885 39.75 25.36 12.84
N ALA A 886 38.58 24.70 12.83
CA ALA A 886 37.42 25.15 12.06
C ALA A 886 36.97 26.57 12.49
N ALA A 887 37.02 26.89 13.81
CA ALA A 887 36.69 28.21 14.33
C ALA A 887 37.68 29.29 13.86
N GLU A 888 38.99 28.97 13.87
CA GLU A 888 40.04 29.89 13.35
C GLU A 888 39.81 30.15 11.85
N VAL A 889 39.55 29.10 11.05
CA VAL A 889 39.31 29.24 9.61
C VAL A 889 38.05 30.06 9.36
N LEU A 890 36.94 29.80 10.10
CA LEU A 890 35.70 30.58 9.96
C LEU A 890 35.97 32.07 10.23
N THR A 891 36.69 32.41 11.29
CA THR A 891 37.03 33.80 11.63
C THR A 891 37.87 34.48 10.53
N LEU A 892 38.72 33.74 9.85
CA LEU A 892 39.51 34.27 8.71
C LEU A 892 38.61 34.50 7.50
N LEU A 893 37.71 33.54 7.20
CA LEU A 893 36.77 33.66 6.07
C LEU A 893 35.77 34.84 6.27
N GLU A 894 35.24 35.02 7.48
CA GLU A 894 34.36 36.13 7.81
C GLU A 894 35.06 37.53 7.68
N LYS A 895 36.34 37.62 8.01
CA LYS A 895 37.13 38.83 7.82
C LYS A 895 37.43 39.17 6.37
N THR A 896 37.39 38.20 5.48
CA THR A 896 37.69 38.33 4.05
C THR A 896 36.47 38.62 3.19
N GLN A 897 35.22 38.50 3.71
CA GLN A 897 33.98 38.74 2.98
C GLN A 897 33.78 40.17 2.44
N GLY A 898 34.72 41.09 2.64
CA GLY A 898 34.70 42.43 2.06
C GLY A 898 35.65 42.71 0.88
N LYS A 899 36.48 41.72 0.48
CA LYS A 899 37.39 41.80 -0.69
C LYS A 899 37.34 40.49 -1.45
N ALA A 900 37.22 40.55 -2.78
CA ALA A 900 37.28 39.36 -3.63
C ALA A 900 38.52 38.56 -3.25
N PRO A 901 38.40 37.27 -2.84
CA PRO A 901 39.53 36.50 -2.40
C PRO A 901 40.33 36.05 -3.62
N ASP A 902 41.56 36.55 -3.76
CA ASP A 902 42.55 35.78 -4.50
C ASP A 902 42.75 34.46 -3.76
N GLY A 903 42.33 33.36 -4.36
CA GLY A 903 42.36 32.03 -3.73
C GLY A 903 43.77 31.59 -3.30
N GLU A 904 44.82 32.13 -3.90
CA GLU A 904 46.21 31.90 -3.50
C GLU A 904 46.58 32.64 -2.23
N ALA A 905 46.06 33.81 -1.94
CA ALA A 905 46.33 34.55 -0.73
C ALA A 905 45.69 33.86 0.51
N LEU A 906 44.51 33.27 0.35
CA LEU A 906 43.84 32.55 1.42
C LEU A 906 44.55 31.24 1.77
N LEU A 907 45.12 30.55 0.81
CA LEU A 907 45.94 29.34 1.01
C LEU A 907 47.28 29.65 1.68
N ALA A 908 47.86 30.81 1.42
CA ALA A 908 49.14 31.24 1.98
C ALA A 908 49.09 31.56 3.49
N ASP A 909 47.97 32.12 3.98
CA ASP A 909 47.78 32.50 5.39
C ASP A 909 47.20 31.38 6.28
N LEU A 910 46.88 30.20 5.73
CA LEU A 910 46.39 29.07 6.51
C LEU A 910 47.61 28.28 7.12
N PRO A 911 47.82 28.27 8.46
CA PRO A 911 48.97 27.65 9.11
C PRO A 911 49.12 26.14 8.79
N LEU A 912 48.07 25.47 8.33
CA LEU A 912 48.10 24.05 7.96
C LEU A 912 48.88 23.82 6.67
N PHE A 913 48.82 24.77 5.72
CA PHE A 913 49.60 24.73 4.49
C PHE A 913 50.99 25.35 4.69
N ALA A 914 51.16 26.26 5.67
CA ALA A 914 52.44 26.75 6.10
C ALA A 914 53.25 25.70 6.87
N ALA A 915 52.63 24.84 7.64
CA ALA A 915 53.27 23.73 8.35
C ALA A 915 53.59 22.52 7.46
N ALA A 916 52.95 22.39 6.31
CA ALA A 916 53.26 21.38 5.31
C ALA A 916 54.40 21.76 4.35
N ARG A 917 54.98 22.97 4.49
CA ARG A 917 56.29 23.27 3.94
C ARG A 917 57.34 22.74 4.92
N PRO A 918 58.07 21.65 4.61
CA PRO A 918 59.36 21.47 5.25
C PRO A 918 60.13 22.75 4.96
N ALA A 919 60.86 23.24 5.97
CA ALA A 919 61.80 24.35 5.80
C ALA A 919 62.85 23.93 4.76
N SER A 920 62.51 23.99 3.50
CA SER A 920 63.44 23.94 2.40
C SER A 920 64.01 25.33 2.33
N ALA A 921 65.26 25.43 2.79
CA ALA A 921 66.17 26.45 2.32
C ALA A 921 65.90 26.65 0.83
N MET A 922 65.75 27.91 0.41
CA MET A 922 65.72 28.27 -0.99
C MET A 922 66.86 27.49 -1.69
N PRO A 923 66.58 26.64 -2.66
CA PRO A 923 67.60 26.10 -3.49
C PRO A 923 68.21 27.34 -4.22
N ALA A 924 69.48 27.58 -4.02
CA ALA A 924 70.27 28.42 -4.92
C ALA A 924 69.94 27.90 -6.35
N ALA A 925 69.60 28.80 -7.26
CA ALA A 925 69.38 28.47 -8.66
C ALA A 925 70.51 27.59 -9.14
N HIS A 926 70.28 26.29 -9.29
CA HIS A 926 71.25 25.44 -9.96
C HIS A 926 71.33 25.93 -11.41
N PRO A 927 72.56 26.15 -11.96
CA PRO A 927 72.66 26.40 -13.39
C PRO A 927 72.02 25.27 -14.14
N PRO A 928 71.36 25.54 -15.26
CA PRO A 928 70.61 24.48 -16.01
C PRO A 928 71.60 23.36 -16.35
N SER A 929 71.15 22.16 -16.23
CA SER A 929 71.92 20.94 -16.50
C SER A 929 72.28 20.92 -18.00
N PRO A 930 73.49 20.41 -18.40
CA PRO A 930 73.89 20.33 -19.80
C PRO A 930 72.83 19.60 -20.69
N VAL A 931 71.96 18.80 -20.09
CA VAL A 931 70.84 18.13 -20.78
C VAL A 931 69.69 19.10 -21.04
N GLU A 932 69.41 20.01 -20.08
CA GLU A 932 68.32 21.00 -20.20
C GLU A 932 68.73 22.08 -21.20
N GLU A 933 70.01 22.50 -21.24
CA GLU A 933 70.55 23.43 -22.27
C GLU A 933 70.51 22.81 -23.68
N ALA A 934 70.91 21.55 -23.79
CA ALA A 934 70.82 20.83 -25.08
C ALA A 934 69.38 20.61 -25.54
N LEU A 935 68.45 20.39 -24.62
CA LEU A 935 67.04 20.21 -24.91
C LEU A 935 66.37 21.52 -25.39
N ALA A 936 66.73 22.64 -24.79
CA ALA A 936 66.25 23.95 -25.14
C ALA A 936 66.67 24.41 -26.54
N THR A 937 67.66 23.80 -27.12
CA THR A 937 68.17 24.13 -28.49
C THR A 937 67.58 23.22 -29.56
N ILE A 938 66.76 22.25 -29.22
CA ILE A 938 66.20 21.28 -30.18
C ILE A 938 64.77 21.71 -30.55
N SER A 939 64.52 21.99 -31.83
CA SER A 939 63.21 22.21 -32.38
C SER A 939 62.66 20.88 -32.95
N PRO A 940 61.74 20.16 -32.27
CA PRO A 940 61.31 18.81 -32.67
C PRO A 940 60.68 18.77 -34.06
N ASP A 941 59.97 19.83 -34.45
CA ASP A 941 59.22 19.92 -35.69
C ASP A 941 60.12 20.12 -36.94
N GLU A 942 61.42 20.46 -36.77
CA GLU A 942 62.41 20.68 -37.85
C GLU A 942 63.37 19.50 -38.04
N LEU A 943 63.27 18.47 -37.17
CA LEU A 943 64.19 17.33 -37.17
C LEU A 943 63.78 16.26 -38.18
N THR A 944 64.69 15.79 -38.98
CA THR A 944 64.46 14.55 -39.70
C THR A 944 64.54 13.34 -38.76
N PRO A 945 63.92 12.19 -39.08
CA PRO A 945 63.95 11.01 -38.18
C PRO A 945 65.37 10.56 -37.78
N LYS A 946 66.38 10.75 -38.68
CA LYS A 946 67.77 10.45 -38.40
C LYS A 946 68.41 11.46 -37.45
N ALA A 947 68.20 12.76 -37.64
CA ALA A 947 68.66 13.82 -36.75
C ALA A 947 68.00 13.72 -35.38
N ALA A 948 66.71 13.32 -35.27
CA ALA A 948 66.01 13.09 -34.00
C ALA A 948 66.65 11.95 -33.20
N LEU A 949 67.00 10.86 -33.84
CA LEU A 949 67.70 9.74 -33.24
C LEU A 949 69.11 10.13 -32.72
N GLU A 950 69.85 10.90 -33.54
CA GLU A 950 71.17 11.45 -33.15
C GLU A 950 71.05 12.42 -31.98
N ALA A 951 69.98 13.28 -31.92
CA ALA A 951 69.73 14.16 -30.79
C ALA A 951 69.38 13.40 -29.52
N LEU A 952 68.66 12.31 -29.61
CA LEU A 952 68.31 11.42 -28.48
C LEU A 952 69.62 10.73 -27.93
N TYR A 953 70.50 10.26 -28.79
CA TYR A 953 71.76 9.67 -28.34
C TYR A 953 72.67 10.75 -27.67
N ARG A 954 72.73 11.96 -28.20
CA ARG A 954 73.48 13.07 -27.60
C ARG A 954 72.91 13.46 -26.22
N LEU A 955 71.61 13.55 -26.10
CA LEU A 955 70.96 13.80 -24.77
C LEU A 955 71.23 12.69 -23.77
N LYS A 956 71.27 11.45 -24.24
CA LYS A 956 71.59 10.27 -23.41
C LYS A 956 73.06 10.28 -22.95
N GLU A 957 73.95 10.65 -23.83
CA GLU A 957 75.38 10.81 -23.45
C GLU A 957 75.60 11.92 -22.42
N LEU A 958 74.95 13.08 -22.61
CA LEU A 958 74.95 14.18 -21.66
C LEU A 958 74.34 13.80 -20.32
N ALA A 959 73.31 12.99 -20.33
CA ALA A 959 72.69 12.46 -19.09
C ALA A 959 73.54 11.41 -18.39
N GLY A 960 74.38 10.66 -19.15
CA GLY A 960 75.29 9.65 -18.60
C GLY A 960 76.68 10.20 -18.11
N SER A 961 77.03 11.38 -18.52
CA SER A 961 78.29 12.03 -18.07
C SER A 961 78.16 12.82 -16.74
N ASN A 962 76.99 12.83 -16.15
CA ASN A 962 76.66 13.49 -14.88
C ASN A 962 76.43 12.52 -13.70
N LYS A 963 77.03 11.29 -13.78
CA LYS A 963 77.16 10.34 -12.67
C LYS A 963 78.47 10.39 -12.02
#